data_2ceb384997c7e793d081ec3f8525bb35
#
_entry.id   2ceb384997c7e793d081ec3f8525bb35
#
_cell.length_a   1.000
_cell.length_b   1.000
_cell.length_c   1.000
_cell.angle_alpha   90.00
_cell.angle_beta   90.00
_cell.angle_gamma   90.00
#
_symmetry.space_group_name_H-M   'P 1'
#
loop_
_entity.id
_entity.type
_entity.pdbx_description
1 polymer ?
#
loop_
_entity_poly.entity_id
_entity_poly.type
_entity_poly.pdbx_seq_one_letter_code
_entity_poly.pdbx_strand_id
1 'polypeptide(L)'
;IRQVDLQKEMQRSYLDYAMSVIVGRALPDVRDGLKPVHRRILYAMYDGGYRPTSSFSKSSRIVGDVMGNYHPHGDAAIYDALARLVQPWSLRYPLVAGQGNFGTPGNLGPAAPRYTECKMAPLAMEMVRDIDEECVDFQDNYDGRNQEPTILPSRFPNVLVNGSEGIAVGMATRIPPHNLREVARGVQWALEHPEASREELLEALLKLIPGPDFPTGATILGHRGIEDAYRTGRGSITQRAVVNVEEIHGRQCLVVTELPYQVNPDNLADKIAQLVRDGQIQGIADIRDETSGRTGQRLVIVLKRDAVAKVVLNNLYKRTSLQENFSANMLALVDGVPRTLSIDGFIRHWVAHQIEVIVRRTQFRLRKAQERLHILDGYLKALDALDEVIALIRRSPTVDEARSGLMELLDVDEIQADAILALQLRRLAALERQKILNEHAELRARVEDLQDILAKPERQRAIISEELGEIVEKFGDERRTTIVPFDGEMSMEDLIPEEDVVVTITRDGFAKRTRTDNYRSQKRGGKGVRGTQLRGDDVVEHFFVTTTHHWLLFFTNLGRVYRAKAYEIPEGGRDAKGQHVANLLAFQPEERIAQVLAIRTYEDAQYLVLATKSGLVKKTPLEMYNSPRSGGIIAVNLREDEEGKPDELVSAQLANADDDLLLVSRDGQAVRFAATDEQLRPMGRSTSGVRGMKFRGDDELLTMDVPREGTDLLIVTDSGYAKRTPIEEYPTKGRGTMGVRVGRLVEERGGLVGALVVDPEEDIMVITESGKLVQVNASDVRPTARNTMGVIFARPDENDRIIAVTRNPERDIDEEESEDAQAQDNSSQSNDETPAEDVASEHDDSQEVQE
;
A
#
# COMPACT_ATOMS: atom_id res chain seq x y z
N ILE A 1 -25.72 31.25 54.46
CA ILE A 1 -25.05 31.46 53.16
C ILE A 1 -23.59 31.09 53.37
N ARG A 2 -23.14 30.03 52.77
CA ARG A 2 -21.72 29.63 52.84
C ARG A 2 -20.96 30.46 51.78
N GLN A 3 -19.94 31.23 52.21
CA GLN A 3 -19.07 31.92 51.26
C GLN A 3 -18.19 30.88 50.55
N VAL A 4 -18.29 30.83 49.23
CA VAL A 4 -17.49 29.94 48.39
C VAL A 4 -16.58 30.81 47.53
N ASP A 5 -15.28 30.49 47.55
CA ASP A 5 -14.30 31.12 46.64
C ASP A 5 -14.60 30.63 45.21
N LEU A 6 -14.98 31.54 44.33
CA LEU A 6 -15.36 31.23 42.96
C LEU A 6 -14.24 30.47 42.20
N GLN A 7 -12.99 30.90 42.40
CA GLN A 7 -11.84 30.28 41.72
C GLN A 7 -11.66 28.83 42.17
N LYS A 8 -11.77 28.54 43.46
CA LYS A 8 -11.63 27.18 44.00
C LYS A 8 -12.78 26.29 43.56
N GLU A 9 -13.99 26.83 43.54
CA GLU A 9 -15.16 26.06 43.11
C GLU A 9 -15.10 25.75 41.61
N MET A 10 -14.69 26.72 40.77
CA MET A 10 -14.48 26.53 39.35
C MET A 10 -13.40 25.46 39.09
N GLN A 11 -12.27 25.54 39.78
CA GLN A 11 -11.21 24.53 39.66
C GLN A 11 -11.69 23.13 40.02
N ARG A 12 -12.40 23.01 41.15
CA ARG A 12 -12.94 21.71 41.61
C ARG A 12 -13.96 21.16 40.62
N SER A 13 -14.94 21.97 40.23
CA SER A 13 -15.98 21.54 39.31
C SER A 13 -15.42 21.14 37.95
N TYR A 14 -14.38 21.87 37.45
CA TYR A 14 -13.72 21.53 36.20
C TYR A 14 -12.93 20.21 36.29
N LEU A 15 -12.25 19.99 37.40
CA LEU A 15 -11.54 18.72 37.66
C LEU A 15 -12.52 17.56 37.75
N ASP A 16 -13.63 17.71 38.48
CA ASP A 16 -14.66 16.69 38.58
C ASP A 16 -15.30 16.37 37.23
N TYR A 17 -15.56 17.40 36.41
CA TYR A 17 -16.02 17.23 35.04
C TYR A 17 -14.98 16.52 34.18
N ALA A 18 -13.72 16.95 34.21
CA ALA A 18 -12.64 16.34 33.44
C ALA A 18 -12.48 14.84 33.79
N MET A 19 -12.47 14.51 35.09
CA MET A 19 -12.39 13.12 35.55
C MET A 19 -13.59 12.29 35.08
N SER A 20 -14.80 12.84 35.16
CA SER A 20 -16.00 12.17 34.66
C SER A 20 -15.93 11.89 33.16
N VAL A 21 -15.41 12.84 32.35
CA VAL A 21 -15.27 12.65 30.90
C VAL A 21 -14.18 11.64 30.57
N ILE A 22 -13.04 11.71 31.28
CA ILE A 22 -11.90 10.82 31.04
C ILE A 22 -12.28 9.37 31.35
N VAL A 23 -12.72 9.10 32.58
CA VAL A 23 -12.97 7.74 33.07
C VAL A 23 -14.36 7.23 32.67
N GLY A 24 -15.37 8.08 32.75
CA GLY A 24 -16.79 7.70 32.57
C GLY A 24 -17.35 7.83 31.16
N ARG A 25 -16.60 8.31 30.16
CA ARG A 25 -17.18 8.59 28.83
C ARG A 25 -16.26 8.30 27.65
N ALA A 26 -15.04 8.89 27.60
CA ALA A 26 -14.29 9.03 26.35
C ALA A 26 -13.25 7.92 26.13
N LEU A 27 -12.65 7.39 27.19
CA LEU A 27 -11.56 6.42 27.07
C LEU A 27 -12.02 4.98 27.25
N PRO A 28 -11.46 4.02 26.48
CA PRO A 28 -11.71 2.61 26.68
C PRO A 28 -10.89 2.05 27.85
N ASP A 29 -11.41 1.03 28.52
CA ASP A 29 -10.61 0.20 29.43
C ASP A 29 -9.69 -0.71 28.64
N VAL A 30 -8.44 -0.89 29.08
CA VAL A 30 -7.44 -1.70 28.39
C VAL A 30 -7.83 -3.17 28.28
N ARG A 31 -8.63 -3.69 29.24
CA ARG A 31 -9.01 -5.10 29.37
C ARG A 31 -10.07 -5.52 28.36
N ASP A 32 -11.16 -4.74 28.19
CA ASP A 32 -12.27 -5.06 27.26
C ASP A 32 -12.35 -4.14 26.03
N GLY A 33 -11.56 -3.06 26.01
CA GLY A 33 -11.52 -2.12 24.89
C GLY A 33 -12.78 -1.28 24.70
N LEU A 34 -13.66 -1.25 25.70
CA LEU A 34 -14.96 -0.60 25.60
C LEU A 34 -15.02 0.69 26.39
N LYS A 35 -15.75 1.66 25.85
CA LYS A 35 -16.22 2.81 26.60
C LYS A 35 -17.45 2.38 27.44
N PRO A 36 -17.80 3.11 28.53
CA PRO A 36 -18.95 2.76 29.34
C PRO A 36 -20.25 2.58 28.56
N VAL A 37 -20.55 3.45 27.57
CA VAL A 37 -21.75 3.33 26.74
C VAL A 37 -21.81 2.02 25.96
N HIS A 38 -20.69 1.61 25.34
CA HIS A 38 -20.61 0.36 24.57
C HIS A 38 -20.73 -0.87 25.47
N ARG A 39 -20.10 -0.85 26.63
CA ARG A 39 -20.20 -1.92 27.63
C ARG A 39 -21.63 -2.10 28.11
N ARG A 40 -22.32 -1.00 28.41
CA ARG A 40 -23.72 -1.02 28.85
C ARG A 40 -24.66 -1.47 27.72
N ILE A 41 -24.40 -1.10 26.47
CA ILE A 41 -25.18 -1.60 25.32
C ILE A 41 -25.06 -3.12 25.20
N LEU A 42 -23.84 -3.66 25.19
CA LEU A 42 -23.61 -5.10 25.04
C LEU A 42 -24.19 -5.88 26.23
N TYR A 43 -24.02 -5.37 27.46
CA TYR A 43 -24.56 -6.02 28.64
C TYR A 43 -26.10 -5.98 28.66
N ALA A 44 -26.72 -4.83 28.34
CA ALA A 44 -28.17 -4.73 28.26
C ALA A 44 -28.75 -5.65 27.18
N MET A 45 -28.04 -5.81 26.04
CA MET A 45 -28.47 -6.73 25.00
C MET A 45 -28.35 -8.20 25.45
N TYR A 46 -27.33 -8.54 26.23
CA TYR A 46 -27.15 -9.87 26.82
C TYR A 46 -28.24 -10.16 27.85
N ASP A 47 -28.45 -9.27 28.83
CA ASP A 47 -29.42 -9.36 29.91
C ASP A 47 -30.86 -9.41 29.37
N GLY A 48 -31.18 -8.56 28.38
CA GLY A 48 -32.46 -8.52 27.66
C GLY A 48 -32.72 -9.70 26.71
N GLY A 49 -31.76 -10.62 26.54
CA GLY A 49 -31.91 -11.81 25.70
C GLY A 49 -31.84 -11.55 24.19
N TYR A 50 -31.27 -10.40 23.72
CA TYR A 50 -31.09 -10.07 22.32
C TYR A 50 -29.89 -10.80 21.69
N ARG A 51 -29.89 -12.13 21.83
CA ARG A 51 -28.75 -13.00 21.44
C ARG A 51 -28.74 -13.29 19.93
N PRO A 52 -27.63 -13.80 19.37
CA PRO A 52 -27.54 -14.13 17.94
C PRO A 52 -28.60 -15.10 17.47
N THR A 53 -29.05 -16.02 18.31
CA THR A 53 -30.08 -17.02 18.01
C THR A 53 -31.52 -16.49 18.15
N SER A 54 -31.72 -15.32 18.74
CA SER A 54 -33.04 -14.70 18.85
C SER A 54 -33.41 -13.96 17.54
N SER A 55 -34.70 -13.63 17.40
CA SER A 55 -35.19 -12.73 16.36
C SER A 55 -34.58 -11.32 16.51
N PHE A 56 -34.52 -10.56 15.40
CA PHE A 56 -34.20 -9.14 15.45
C PHE A 56 -35.26 -8.36 16.27
N SER A 57 -34.78 -7.38 17.00
CA SER A 57 -35.61 -6.48 17.81
C SER A 57 -35.40 -5.04 17.36
N LYS A 58 -36.44 -4.21 17.47
CA LYS A 58 -36.34 -2.78 17.14
C LYS A 58 -35.25 -2.10 17.95
N SER A 59 -34.40 -1.33 17.27
CA SER A 59 -33.32 -0.59 17.92
C SER A 59 -33.82 0.35 19.00
N SER A 60 -35.00 0.93 18.82
CA SER A 60 -35.66 1.80 19.82
C SER A 60 -35.95 1.09 21.14
N ARG A 61 -36.27 -0.22 21.10
CA ARG A 61 -36.49 -1.02 22.31
C ARG A 61 -35.18 -1.22 23.05
N ILE A 62 -34.14 -1.63 22.35
CA ILE A 62 -32.83 -1.84 22.95
C ILE A 62 -32.27 -0.55 23.55
N VAL A 63 -32.38 0.58 22.81
CA VAL A 63 -31.99 1.91 23.31
C VAL A 63 -32.77 2.26 24.58
N GLY A 64 -34.07 1.96 24.62
CA GLY A 64 -34.93 2.17 25.79
C GLY A 64 -34.47 1.35 27.01
N ASP A 65 -34.12 0.07 26.82
CA ASP A 65 -33.61 -0.82 27.87
C ASP A 65 -32.26 -0.32 28.41
N VAL A 66 -31.35 0.11 27.51
CA VAL A 66 -30.03 0.68 27.89
C VAL A 66 -30.21 1.95 28.71
N MET A 67 -31.09 2.88 28.23
CA MET A 67 -31.29 4.16 28.87
C MET A 67 -31.99 4.01 30.23
N GLY A 68 -32.99 3.15 30.31
CA GLY A 68 -33.76 2.94 31.53
C GLY A 68 -33.03 2.21 32.63
N ASN A 69 -32.17 1.23 32.27
CA ASN A 69 -31.58 0.36 33.25
C ASN A 69 -30.12 0.70 33.57
N TYR A 70 -29.34 1.27 32.62
CA TYR A 70 -27.88 1.34 32.79
C TYR A 70 -27.27 2.70 32.44
N HIS A 71 -27.76 3.42 31.39
CA HIS A 71 -27.08 4.61 30.87
C HIS A 71 -28.02 5.83 30.83
N PRO A 72 -28.00 6.67 31.87
CA PRO A 72 -28.96 7.80 32.01
C PRO A 72 -28.58 9.00 31.16
N HIS A 73 -28.52 8.81 29.81
CA HIS A 73 -28.19 9.84 28.83
C HIS A 73 -29.22 9.82 27.70
N GLY A 74 -29.15 10.82 26.77
CA GLY A 74 -30.06 10.93 25.65
C GLY A 74 -30.06 9.71 24.73
N ASP A 75 -31.25 9.32 24.29
CA ASP A 75 -31.51 8.20 23.38
C ASP A 75 -30.74 8.31 22.06
N ALA A 76 -30.60 9.52 21.50
CA ALA A 76 -29.85 9.76 20.28
C ALA A 76 -28.35 9.34 20.43
N ALA A 77 -27.70 9.71 21.55
CA ALA A 77 -26.32 9.35 21.81
C ALA A 77 -26.12 7.83 21.97
N ILE A 78 -27.08 7.16 22.61
CA ILE A 78 -27.06 5.69 22.78
C ILE A 78 -27.28 5.03 21.40
N TYR A 79 -28.21 5.53 20.60
CA TYR A 79 -28.47 4.99 19.27
C TYR A 79 -27.28 5.18 18.31
N ASP A 80 -26.61 6.33 18.33
CA ASP A 80 -25.42 6.58 17.54
C ASP A 80 -24.27 5.62 17.92
N ALA A 81 -24.10 5.35 19.21
CA ALA A 81 -23.14 4.37 19.68
C ALA A 81 -23.52 2.94 19.23
N LEU A 82 -24.79 2.57 19.34
CA LEU A 82 -25.31 1.28 18.88
C LEU A 82 -25.13 1.11 17.36
N ALA A 83 -25.44 2.15 16.57
CA ALA A 83 -25.30 2.13 15.12
C ALA A 83 -23.83 1.89 14.70
N ARG A 84 -22.87 2.52 15.38
CA ARG A 84 -21.44 2.30 15.12
C ARG A 84 -21.01 0.85 15.38
N LEU A 85 -21.58 0.18 16.36
CA LEU A 85 -21.31 -1.24 16.63
C LEU A 85 -21.82 -2.18 15.51
N VAL A 86 -22.74 -1.70 14.67
CA VAL A 86 -23.30 -2.44 13.51
C VAL A 86 -22.48 -2.19 12.24
N GLN A 87 -21.86 -1.02 12.09
CA GLN A 87 -21.28 -0.54 10.84
C GLN A 87 -19.97 -1.25 10.48
N PRO A 88 -19.89 -2.00 9.35
CA PRO A 88 -18.70 -2.74 8.96
C PRO A 88 -17.54 -1.85 8.46
N TRP A 89 -17.78 -0.55 8.21
CA TRP A 89 -16.77 0.45 7.90
C TRP A 89 -16.25 1.20 9.14
N SER A 90 -16.94 1.08 10.29
CA SER A 90 -16.56 1.69 11.57
C SER A 90 -15.77 0.72 12.45
N LEU A 91 -16.20 -0.54 12.52
CA LEU A 91 -15.53 -1.60 13.26
C LEU A 91 -14.96 -2.66 12.32
N ARG A 92 -13.75 -3.12 12.62
CA ARG A 92 -13.13 -4.22 11.86
C ARG A 92 -13.92 -5.53 12.02
N TYR A 93 -14.44 -5.77 13.22
CA TYR A 93 -15.32 -6.88 13.57
C TYR A 93 -16.55 -6.35 14.32
N PRO A 94 -17.67 -6.12 13.63
CA PRO A 94 -18.89 -5.60 14.24
C PRO A 94 -19.41 -6.49 15.38
N LEU A 95 -19.84 -5.86 16.47
CA LEU A 95 -20.34 -6.55 17.66
C LEU A 95 -21.88 -6.64 17.70
N VAL A 96 -22.56 -5.91 16.83
CA VAL A 96 -24.01 -5.94 16.70
C VAL A 96 -24.39 -6.27 15.26
N ALA A 97 -25.29 -7.21 15.08
CA ALA A 97 -25.89 -7.52 13.79
C ALA A 97 -27.14 -6.65 13.60
N GLY A 98 -27.18 -5.95 12.48
CA GLY A 98 -28.27 -5.02 12.16
C GLY A 98 -29.08 -5.44 10.95
N GLN A 99 -30.36 -5.04 10.92
CA GLN A 99 -31.27 -5.14 9.80
C GLN A 99 -31.92 -3.79 9.54
N GLY A 100 -31.84 -3.32 8.29
CA GLY A 100 -32.29 -1.99 7.90
C GLY A 100 -31.13 -1.05 7.58
N ASN A 101 -31.40 0.25 7.49
CA ASN A 101 -30.41 1.26 7.13
C ASN A 101 -29.72 1.83 8.37
N PHE A 102 -28.48 1.43 8.60
CA PHE A 102 -27.59 1.96 9.66
C PHE A 102 -26.61 3.03 9.13
N GLY A 103 -26.92 3.67 8.01
CA GLY A 103 -26.11 4.71 7.40
C GLY A 103 -25.20 4.20 6.29
N THR A 104 -24.32 5.08 5.81
CA THR A 104 -23.28 4.83 4.83
C THR A 104 -21.96 5.41 5.33
N PRO A 105 -20.80 5.07 4.72
CA PRO A 105 -19.54 5.77 4.99
C PRO A 105 -19.59 7.27 4.65
N GLY A 106 -20.54 7.69 3.80
CA GLY A 106 -20.79 9.08 3.42
C GLY A 106 -21.63 9.88 4.43
N ASN A 107 -22.38 10.86 3.92
CA ASN A 107 -23.16 11.78 4.75
C ASN A 107 -24.53 11.25 5.18
N LEU A 108 -24.93 10.08 4.66
CA LEU A 108 -26.20 9.47 5.05
C LEU A 108 -26.07 8.77 6.40
N GLY A 109 -26.68 9.36 7.43
CA GLY A 109 -26.77 8.77 8.77
C GLY A 109 -27.72 7.57 8.84
N PRO A 110 -27.77 6.87 9.99
CA PRO A 110 -28.71 5.77 10.22
C PRO A 110 -30.15 6.26 10.21
N ALA A 111 -31.06 5.41 9.74
CA ALA A 111 -32.49 5.66 9.84
C ALA A 111 -32.96 5.72 11.32
N ALA A 112 -34.06 6.36 11.59
CA ALA A 112 -34.60 6.46 12.97
C ALA A 112 -34.72 5.07 13.64
N PRO A 113 -34.45 4.96 14.95
CA PRO A 113 -34.35 3.68 15.66
C PRO A 113 -35.65 2.84 15.66
N ARG A 114 -36.78 3.45 15.35
CA ARG A 114 -38.07 2.74 15.17
C ARG A 114 -38.13 1.91 13.88
N TYR A 115 -37.24 2.18 12.89
CA TYR A 115 -37.21 1.45 11.60
C TYR A 115 -36.14 0.34 11.63
N THR A 116 -34.99 0.61 12.21
CA THR A 116 -33.91 -0.36 12.28
C THR A 116 -34.14 -1.43 13.34
N GLU A 117 -33.54 -2.59 13.11
CA GLU A 117 -33.61 -3.72 14.04
C GLU A 117 -32.20 -4.27 14.24
N CYS A 118 -31.93 -4.75 15.45
CA CYS A 118 -30.62 -5.32 15.73
C CYS A 118 -30.67 -6.43 16.78
N LYS A 119 -29.59 -7.16 16.90
CA LYS A 119 -29.30 -8.18 17.92
C LYS A 119 -27.79 -8.32 18.06
N MET A 120 -27.32 -8.99 19.11
CA MET A 120 -25.88 -9.25 19.27
C MET A 120 -25.32 -10.02 18.05
N ALA A 121 -24.14 -9.66 17.60
CA ALA A 121 -23.39 -10.47 16.65
C ALA A 121 -22.81 -11.71 17.36
N PRO A 122 -22.56 -12.82 16.63
CA PRO A 122 -21.99 -14.02 17.24
C PRO A 122 -20.68 -13.75 17.99
N LEU A 123 -19.79 -12.90 17.48
CA LEU A 123 -18.53 -12.54 18.14
C LEU A 123 -18.75 -11.77 19.45
N ALA A 124 -19.83 -10.97 19.56
CA ALA A 124 -20.14 -10.24 20.79
C ALA A 124 -20.47 -11.17 21.97
N MET A 125 -20.90 -12.41 21.71
CA MET A 125 -21.09 -13.41 22.78
C MET A 125 -19.78 -13.76 23.48
N GLU A 126 -18.65 -13.67 22.79
CA GLU A 126 -17.32 -13.90 23.36
C GLU A 126 -16.85 -12.74 24.28
N MET A 127 -17.51 -11.56 24.17
CA MET A 127 -17.28 -10.44 25.10
C MET A 127 -17.93 -10.67 26.46
N VAL A 128 -19.09 -11.36 26.50
CA VAL A 128 -19.94 -11.53 27.70
C VAL A 128 -19.98 -12.98 28.18
N ARG A 129 -19.28 -13.90 27.53
CA ARG A 129 -19.33 -15.31 27.85
C ARG A 129 -18.85 -15.55 29.29
N ASP A 130 -19.56 -16.43 29.99
CA ASP A 130 -19.32 -16.78 31.38
C ASP A 130 -19.47 -15.61 32.39
N ILE A 131 -20.09 -14.49 32.01
CA ILE A 131 -20.28 -13.31 32.86
C ILE A 131 -21.09 -13.64 34.14
N ASP A 132 -22.01 -14.61 34.04
CA ASP A 132 -22.85 -15.08 35.19
C ASP A 132 -22.09 -15.99 36.16
N GLU A 133 -20.82 -16.29 35.91
CA GLU A 133 -19.96 -17.13 36.70
C GLU A 133 -19.00 -16.34 37.61
N GLU A 134 -19.39 -15.15 38.06
CA GLU A 134 -18.62 -14.27 38.98
C GLU A 134 -17.19 -13.94 38.48
N CYS A 135 -16.95 -14.04 37.18
CA CYS A 135 -15.62 -13.86 36.61
C CYS A 135 -15.18 -12.38 36.51
N VAL A 136 -16.10 -11.43 36.68
CA VAL A 136 -15.86 -9.97 36.74
C VAL A 136 -16.67 -9.35 37.90
N ASP A 137 -16.29 -8.13 38.30
CA ASP A 137 -17.00 -7.41 39.35
C ASP A 137 -18.21 -6.70 38.79
N PHE A 138 -19.26 -6.63 39.61
CA PHE A 138 -20.49 -5.89 39.41
C PHE A 138 -20.56 -4.72 40.35
N GLN A 139 -21.20 -3.65 39.90
CA GLN A 139 -21.51 -2.46 40.69
C GLN A 139 -22.98 -2.10 40.52
N ASP A 140 -23.51 -1.33 41.46
CA ASP A 140 -24.85 -0.79 41.32
C ASP A 140 -24.92 0.19 40.10
N ASN A 141 -26.03 0.14 39.38
CA ASN A 141 -26.31 1.12 38.33
C ASN A 141 -26.57 2.50 38.93
N TYR A 142 -26.87 3.50 38.10
CA TYR A 142 -27.08 4.90 38.50
C TYR A 142 -28.18 5.12 39.57
N ASP A 143 -29.18 4.24 39.68
CA ASP A 143 -30.30 4.34 40.67
C ASP A 143 -30.30 3.23 41.75
N GLY A 144 -29.31 2.33 41.72
CA GLY A 144 -29.17 1.25 42.68
C GLY A 144 -30.21 0.13 42.59
N ARG A 145 -30.95 0.05 41.47
CA ARG A 145 -32.00 -0.99 41.27
C ARG A 145 -31.49 -2.21 40.53
N ASN A 146 -30.51 -2.01 39.67
CA ASN A 146 -29.87 -3.05 38.88
C ASN A 146 -28.38 -3.02 39.10
N GLN A 147 -27.72 -4.15 38.82
CA GLN A 147 -26.28 -4.21 38.79
C GLN A 147 -25.76 -4.24 37.34
N GLU A 148 -24.63 -3.61 37.13
CA GLU A 148 -23.91 -3.61 35.84
C GLU A 148 -22.48 -4.09 36.05
N PRO A 149 -21.86 -4.79 35.08
CA PRO A 149 -20.47 -5.20 35.16
C PRO A 149 -19.55 -3.98 35.06
N THR A 150 -18.50 -3.95 35.89
CA THR A 150 -17.46 -2.92 35.83
C THR A 150 -16.63 -3.06 34.57
N ILE A 151 -16.48 -4.30 34.09
CA ILE A 151 -15.72 -4.70 32.90
C ILE A 151 -16.35 -5.97 32.31
N LEU A 152 -16.18 -6.24 31.01
CA LEU A 152 -16.59 -7.50 30.41
C LEU A 152 -15.46 -8.54 30.41
N PRO A 153 -15.78 -9.85 30.44
CA PRO A 153 -14.79 -10.92 30.36
C PRO A 153 -13.87 -10.82 29.12
N SER A 154 -14.43 -10.46 27.95
CA SER A 154 -13.71 -10.14 26.71
C SER A 154 -12.67 -11.20 26.32
N ARG A 155 -13.12 -12.38 25.87
CA ARG A 155 -12.26 -13.53 25.54
C ARG A 155 -11.34 -13.33 24.31
N PHE A 156 -11.36 -12.17 23.70
CA PHE A 156 -10.41 -11.73 22.69
C PHE A 156 -10.01 -10.27 22.94
N PRO A 157 -8.80 -9.83 22.54
CA PRO A 157 -8.27 -8.50 22.83
C PRO A 157 -8.95 -7.42 22.00
N ASN A 158 -10.22 -7.12 22.28
CA ASN A 158 -11.08 -6.23 21.53
C ASN A 158 -10.48 -4.83 21.33
N VAL A 159 -9.72 -4.32 22.32
CA VAL A 159 -9.06 -3.00 22.22
C VAL A 159 -8.12 -2.89 21.03
N LEU A 160 -7.38 -3.96 20.70
CA LEU A 160 -6.50 -4.01 19.53
C LEU A 160 -7.25 -4.42 18.26
N VAL A 161 -8.19 -5.35 18.37
CA VAL A 161 -8.92 -5.92 17.24
C VAL A 161 -9.84 -4.88 16.59
N ASN A 162 -10.65 -4.17 17.38
CA ASN A 162 -11.57 -3.13 16.88
C ASN A 162 -11.04 -1.71 17.02
N GLY A 163 -9.98 -1.51 17.81
CA GLY A 163 -9.50 -0.17 18.11
C GLY A 163 -10.46 0.65 18.96
N SER A 164 -10.13 1.89 19.19
CA SER A 164 -11.00 2.86 19.88
C SER A 164 -10.57 4.29 19.53
N GLU A 165 -11.55 5.20 19.44
CA GLU A 165 -11.30 6.62 19.25
C GLU A 165 -12.16 7.41 20.24
N GLY A 166 -11.59 8.43 20.89
CA GLY A 166 -12.33 9.25 21.83
C GLY A 166 -11.59 10.53 22.18
N ILE A 167 -12.37 11.60 22.38
CA ILE A 167 -11.85 12.92 22.77
C ILE A 167 -12.32 13.19 24.20
N ALA A 168 -11.34 13.27 25.11
CA ALA A 168 -11.55 13.64 26.50
C ALA A 168 -11.06 15.07 26.78
N VAL A 169 -11.10 15.49 28.05
CA VAL A 169 -10.57 16.79 28.45
C VAL A 169 -9.05 16.70 28.56
N GLY A 170 -8.34 17.46 27.73
CA GLY A 170 -6.88 17.52 27.73
C GLY A 170 -6.16 16.32 27.10
N MET A 171 -6.89 15.31 26.64
CA MET A 171 -6.31 14.12 26.00
C MET A 171 -7.30 13.47 25.02
N ALA A 172 -6.76 12.71 24.08
CA ALA A 172 -7.55 11.95 23.12
C ALA A 172 -6.93 10.58 22.94
N THR A 173 -7.75 9.58 22.66
CA THR A 173 -7.30 8.26 22.26
C THR A 173 -7.62 8.01 20.79
N ARG A 174 -6.72 7.33 20.09
CA ARG A 174 -6.91 6.86 18.72
C ARG A 174 -6.09 5.59 18.52
N ILE A 175 -6.71 4.46 18.88
CA ILE A 175 -6.12 3.14 18.78
C ILE A 175 -6.57 2.51 17.46
N PRO A 176 -5.64 2.14 16.56
CA PRO A 176 -6.00 1.54 15.29
C PRO A 176 -6.52 0.10 15.46
N PRO A 177 -7.45 -0.36 14.61
CA PRO A 177 -7.89 -1.75 14.58
C PRO A 177 -6.84 -2.66 13.93
N HIS A 178 -6.88 -3.97 14.28
CA HIS A 178 -5.94 -4.97 13.79
C HIS A 178 -6.65 -6.27 13.39
N ASN A 179 -5.97 -7.09 12.61
CA ASN A 179 -6.46 -8.40 12.23
C ASN A 179 -6.48 -9.36 13.42
N LEU A 180 -7.61 -10.05 13.63
CA LEU A 180 -7.81 -10.95 14.76
C LEU A 180 -6.80 -12.10 14.79
N ARG A 181 -6.47 -12.70 13.63
CA ARG A 181 -5.50 -13.80 13.53
C ARG A 181 -4.10 -13.36 13.93
N GLU A 182 -3.70 -12.16 13.53
CA GLU A 182 -2.38 -11.60 13.83
C GLU A 182 -2.23 -11.26 15.31
N VAL A 183 -3.23 -10.57 15.87
CA VAL A 183 -3.23 -10.25 17.31
C VAL A 183 -3.25 -11.51 18.16
N ALA A 184 -4.03 -12.51 17.78
CA ALA A 184 -4.07 -13.78 18.48
C ALA A 184 -2.73 -14.51 18.48
N ARG A 185 -2.02 -14.54 17.34
CA ARG A 185 -0.63 -15.07 17.27
C ARG A 185 0.31 -14.36 18.24
N GLY A 186 0.19 -13.01 18.31
CA GLY A 186 0.96 -12.21 19.26
C GLY A 186 0.65 -12.56 20.72
N VAL A 187 -0.63 -12.74 21.04
CA VAL A 187 -1.07 -13.18 22.38
C VAL A 187 -0.58 -14.59 22.71
N GLN A 188 -0.73 -15.53 21.77
CA GLN A 188 -0.27 -16.91 21.94
C GLN A 188 1.24 -16.97 22.21
N TRP A 189 2.02 -16.18 21.46
CA TRP A 189 3.45 -16.06 21.73
C TRP A 189 3.74 -15.57 23.15
N ALA A 190 3.00 -14.56 23.63
CA ALA A 190 3.16 -14.03 24.99
C ALA A 190 2.76 -15.08 26.08
N LEU A 191 1.77 -15.91 25.81
CA LEU A 191 1.34 -17.00 26.72
C LEU A 191 2.36 -18.14 26.77
N GLU A 192 3.02 -18.43 25.65
CA GLU A 192 4.07 -19.46 25.54
C GLU A 192 5.41 -19.01 26.18
N HIS A 193 5.65 -17.69 26.22
CA HIS A 193 6.89 -17.10 26.73
C HIS A 193 6.64 -16.17 27.92
N PRO A 194 6.11 -16.67 29.05
CA PRO A 194 5.74 -15.83 30.19
C PRO A 194 6.92 -15.11 30.85
N GLU A 195 8.13 -15.62 30.68
CA GLU A 195 9.36 -15.07 31.23
C GLU A 195 10.05 -14.07 30.26
N ALA A 196 9.50 -13.88 29.07
CA ALA A 196 10.08 -12.96 28.10
C ALA A 196 10.11 -11.53 28.63
N SER A 197 11.22 -10.86 28.40
CA SER A 197 11.37 -9.44 28.70
C SER A 197 10.42 -8.60 27.85
N ARG A 198 10.24 -7.36 28.26
CA ARG A 198 9.42 -6.41 27.48
C ARG A 198 9.91 -6.24 26.04
N GLU A 199 11.22 -6.16 25.86
CA GLU A 199 11.84 -5.94 24.54
C GLU A 199 11.68 -7.17 23.64
N GLU A 200 11.90 -8.38 24.19
CA GLU A 200 11.70 -9.63 23.44
C GLU A 200 10.27 -9.79 22.96
N LEU A 201 9.29 -9.50 23.84
CA LEU A 201 7.87 -9.52 23.47
C LEU A 201 7.59 -8.49 22.36
N LEU A 202 8.08 -7.26 22.51
CA LEU A 202 7.85 -6.19 21.54
C LEU A 202 8.42 -6.55 20.15
N GLU A 203 9.64 -7.09 20.09
CA GLU A 203 10.27 -7.55 18.85
C GLU A 203 9.51 -8.73 18.20
N ALA A 204 8.97 -9.64 19.01
CA ALA A 204 8.11 -10.70 18.51
C ALA A 204 6.81 -10.15 17.91
N LEU A 205 6.17 -9.20 18.63
CA LEU A 205 4.92 -8.59 18.19
C LEU A 205 5.06 -7.79 16.90
N LEU A 206 6.18 -7.06 16.70
CA LEU A 206 6.47 -6.35 15.46
C LEU A 206 6.54 -7.27 14.23
N LYS A 207 6.89 -8.55 14.43
CA LYS A 207 6.91 -9.56 13.37
C LYS A 207 5.56 -10.25 13.16
N LEU A 208 4.82 -10.50 14.25
CA LEU A 208 3.57 -11.26 14.23
C LEU A 208 2.36 -10.39 13.88
N ILE A 209 2.43 -9.09 14.21
CA ILE A 209 1.40 -8.09 13.93
C ILE A 209 2.05 -7.01 13.04
N PRO A 210 2.07 -7.20 11.73
CA PRO A 210 2.83 -6.33 10.82
C PRO A 210 2.30 -4.89 10.78
N GLY A 211 1.06 -4.66 11.17
CA GLY A 211 0.46 -3.33 11.24
C GLY A 211 -1.05 -3.35 11.47
N PRO A 212 -1.67 -2.18 11.56
CA PRO A 212 -3.12 -2.05 11.60
C PRO A 212 -3.81 -2.69 10.40
N ASP A 213 -5.05 -3.12 10.61
CA ASP A 213 -5.91 -3.69 9.58
C ASP A 213 -7.26 -2.96 9.60
N PHE A 214 -7.39 -1.97 8.72
CA PHE A 214 -8.54 -1.08 8.72
C PHE A 214 -9.78 -1.71 8.06
N PRO A 215 -11.00 -1.44 8.56
CA PRO A 215 -12.24 -1.97 7.99
C PRO A 215 -12.42 -1.64 6.51
N THR A 216 -11.94 -0.48 6.08
CA THR A 216 -12.06 0.05 4.71
C THR A 216 -10.94 -0.39 3.77
N GLY A 217 -10.01 -1.25 4.24
CA GLY A 217 -8.86 -1.69 3.46
C GLY A 217 -7.81 -0.59 3.31
N ALA A 218 -7.59 -0.11 2.11
CA ALA A 218 -6.57 0.86 1.72
C ALA A 218 -5.13 0.35 1.89
N THR A 219 -4.16 1.17 1.53
CA THR A 219 -2.74 0.82 1.59
C THR A 219 -2.03 1.65 2.64
N ILE A 220 -1.27 1.03 3.52
CA ILE A 220 -0.35 1.71 4.44
C ILE A 220 1.01 1.86 3.76
N LEU A 221 1.57 3.07 3.82
CA LEU A 221 2.87 3.40 3.25
C LEU A 221 3.94 3.39 4.33
N GLY A 222 4.88 2.45 4.20
CA GLY A 222 6.03 2.31 5.11
C GLY A 222 5.71 1.71 6.46
N HIS A 223 6.74 1.26 7.17
CA HIS A 223 6.64 0.61 8.48
C HIS A 223 6.95 1.53 9.66
N ARG A 224 7.66 2.66 9.43
CA ARG A 224 8.14 3.53 10.50
C ARG A 224 7.05 4.04 11.42
N GLY A 225 5.94 4.52 10.86
CA GLY A 225 4.82 5.02 11.67
C GLY A 225 4.13 3.94 12.50
N ILE A 226 4.12 2.69 11.99
CA ILE A 226 3.62 1.51 12.72
C ILE A 226 4.56 1.19 13.88
N GLU A 227 5.86 1.12 13.61
CA GLU A 227 6.88 0.81 14.63
C GLU A 227 6.90 1.85 15.75
N ASP A 228 6.84 3.14 15.40
CA ASP A 228 6.73 4.24 16.37
C ASP A 228 5.49 4.07 17.27
N ALA A 229 4.32 3.77 16.67
CA ALA A 229 3.08 3.54 17.41
C ALA A 229 3.18 2.32 18.35
N TYR A 230 3.76 1.22 17.89
CA TYR A 230 3.87 -0.01 18.67
C TYR A 230 4.88 0.10 19.80
N ARG A 231 6.01 0.80 19.61
CA ARG A 231 7.03 0.99 20.63
C ARG A 231 6.65 2.04 21.68
N THR A 232 6.05 3.15 21.24
CA THR A 232 5.83 4.32 22.10
C THR A 232 4.37 4.59 22.45
N GLY A 233 3.44 3.93 21.76
CA GLY A 233 2.02 4.23 21.81
C GLY A 233 1.62 5.45 20.96
N ARG A 234 2.55 6.05 20.21
CA ARG A 234 2.29 7.19 19.31
C ARG A 234 3.02 7.02 17.99
N GLY A 235 2.30 7.22 16.89
CA GLY A 235 2.88 7.12 15.55
C GLY A 235 1.98 7.75 14.50
N SER A 236 2.57 8.12 13.36
CA SER A 236 1.84 8.65 12.21
C SER A 236 1.88 7.61 11.10
N ILE A 237 0.74 6.98 10.83
CA ILE A 237 0.59 5.89 9.87
C ILE A 237 -0.07 6.46 8.62
N THR A 238 0.69 6.54 7.53
CA THR A 238 0.19 7.09 6.27
C THR A 238 -0.65 6.04 5.55
N GLN A 239 -1.91 6.37 5.28
CA GLN A 239 -2.83 5.56 4.49
C GLN A 239 -3.06 6.20 3.13
N ARG A 240 -3.17 5.37 2.10
CA ARG A 240 -3.46 5.78 0.74
C ARG A 240 -4.62 4.96 0.18
N ALA A 241 -5.55 5.63 -0.50
CA ALA A 241 -6.64 5.01 -1.22
C ALA A 241 -6.14 4.06 -2.32
N VAL A 242 -6.87 3.00 -2.59
CA VAL A 242 -6.66 2.15 -3.77
C VAL A 242 -7.38 2.79 -4.95
N VAL A 243 -6.62 3.16 -5.97
CA VAL A 243 -7.13 3.84 -7.15
C VAL A 243 -6.64 3.12 -8.40
N ASN A 244 -7.58 2.67 -9.23
CA ASN A 244 -7.30 2.03 -10.50
C ASN A 244 -7.54 3.03 -11.64
N VAL A 245 -6.75 2.92 -12.70
CA VAL A 245 -6.97 3.67 -13.94
C VAL A 245 -7.77 2.77 -14.88
N GLU A 246 -9.01 3.15 -15.17
CA GLU A 246 -9.93 2.41 -16.03
C GLU A 246 -10.34 3.29 -17.22
N GLU A 247 -10.60 2.67 -18.37
CA GLU A 247 -11.23 3.34 -19.49
C GLU A 247 -12.73 3.08 -19.46
N ILE A 248 -13.53 4.13 -19.24
CA ILE A 248 -14.99 4.06 -19.17
C ILE A 248 -15.58 4.96 -20.27
N HIS A 249 -16.31 4.37 -21.21
CA HIS A 249 -16.92 5.06 -22.35
C HIS A 249 -15.92 5.91 -23.17
N GLY A 250 -14.73 5.38 -23.42
CA GLY A 250 -13.68 6.04 -24.18
C GLY A 250 -13.01 7.22 -23.47
N ARG A 251 -13.09 7.27 -22.13
CA ARG A 251 -12.41 8.25 -21.28
C ARG A 251 -11.63 7.55 -20.17
N GLN A 252 -10.43 8.04 -19.92
CA GLN A 252 -9.68 7.61 -18.74
C GLN A 252 -10.37 8.11 -17.47
N CYS A 253 -10.51 7.22 -16.51
CA CYS A 253 -11.10 7.49 -15.21
C CYS A 253 -10.19 6.98 -14.11
N LEU A 254 -10.13 7.70 -13.01
CA LEU A 254 -9.55 7.23 -11.76
C LEU A 254 -10.69 6.63 -10.93
N VAL A 255 -10.65 5.34 -10.70
CA VAL A 255 -11.68 4.61 -9.95
C VAL A 255 -11.14 4.28 -8.57
N VAL A 256 -11.73 4.92 -7.56
CA VAL A 256 -11.36 4.72 -6.15
C VAL A 256 -12.20 3.59 -5.59
N THR A 257 -11.56 2.47 -5.27
CA THR A 257 -12.22 1.26 -4.74
C THR A 257 -12.08 1.10 -3.24
N GLU A 258 -11.06 1.71 -2.63
CA GLU A 258 -10.85 1.70 -1.19
C GLU A 258 -10.39 3.09 -0.73
N LEU A 259 -10.88 3.52 0.41
CA LEU A 259 -10.54 4.81 1.02
C LEU A 259 -9.78 4.62 2.34
N PRO A 260 -8.91 5.57 2.72
CA PRO A 260 -8.32 5.58 4.06
C PRO A 260 -9.42 5.55 5.13
N TYR A 261 -9.12 4.91 6.25
CA TYR A 261 -10.07 4.73 7.34
C TYR A 261 -10.62 6.06 7.85
N GLN A 262 -11.93 6.13 8.04
CA GLN A 262 -12.70 7.31 8.48
C GLN A 262 -12.77 8.46 7.44
N VAL A 263 -12.31 8.27 6.23
CA VAL A 263 -12.54 9.24 5.15
C VAL A 263 -13.97 9.13 4.65
N ASN A 264 -14.67 10.26 4.67
CA ASN A 264 -16.01 10.36 4.14
C ASN A 264 -15.96 10.61 2.62
N PRO A 265 -16.53 9.71 1.79
CA PRO A 265 -16.47 9.81 0.33
C PRO A 265 -17.19 11.04 -0.23
N ASP A 266 -18.33 11.47 0.36
CA ASP A 266 -19.06 12.64 -0.10
C ASP A 266 -18.26 13.93 0.14
N ASN A 267 -17.71 14.08 1.34
CA ASN A 267 -16.84 15.22 1.68
C ASN A 267 -15.56 15.25 0.82
N LEU A 268 -15.03 14.08 0.49
CA LEU A 268 -13.91 13.95 -0.42
C LEU A 268 -14.26 14.41 -1.84
N ALA A 269 -15.41 13.98 -2.37
CA ALA A 269 -15.90 14.39 -3.68
C ALA A 269 -16.13 15.91 -3.75
N ASP A 270 -16.76 16.48 -2.73
CA ASP A 270 -16.96 17.93 -2.61
C ASP A 270 -15.62 18.70 -2.56
N LYS A 271 -14.64 18.19 -1.81
CA LYS A 271 -13.30 18.78 -1.75
C LYS A 271 -12.58 18.75 -3.08
N ILE A 272 -12.66 17.64 -3.80
CA ILE A 272 -12.08 17.52 -5.15
C ILE A 272 -12.75 18.52 -6.09
N ALA A 273 -14.10 18.58 -6.10
CA ALA A 273 -14.86 19.52 -6.93
C ALA A 273 -14.50 20.98 -6.61
N GLN A 274 -14.28 21.31 -5.34
CA GLN A 274 -13.81 22.64 -4.93
C GLN A 274 -12.42 22.95 -5.50
N LEU A 275 -11.45 22.02 -5.34
CA LEU A 275 -10.08 22.20 -5.85
C LEU A 275 -10.03 22.38 -7.39
N VAL A 276 -10.95 21.71 -8.10
CA VAL A 276 -11.11 21.88 -9.56
C VAL A 276 -11.67 23.27 -9.90
N ARG A 277 -12.70 23.73 -9.18
CA ARG A 277 -13.27 25.09 -9.37
C ARG A 277 -12.24 26.19 -9.07
N ASP A 278 -11.44 25.99 -8.03
CA ASP A 278 -10.38 26.93 -7.62
C ASP A 278 -9.13 26.86 -8.54
N GLY A 279 -9.12 26.00 -9.56
CA GLY A 279 -8.02 25.82 -10.50
C GLY A 279 -6.76 25.18 -9.90
N GLN A 280 -6.85 24.65 -8.68
CA GLN A 280 -5.72 24.01 -7.99
C GLN A 280 -5.44 22.58 -8.47
N ILE A 281 -6.43 21.91 -9.04
CA ILE A 281 -6.29 20.65 -9.76
C ILE A 281 -6.92 20.80 -11.13
N GLN A 282 -6.16 20.47 -12.16
CA GLN A 282 -6.61 20.48 -13.54
C GLN A 282 -6.75 19.06 -14.07
N GLY A 283 -7.44 18.89 -15.18
CA GLY A 283 -7.55 17.59 -15.85
C GLY A 283 -8.76 16.73 -15.41
N ILE A 284 -9.58 17.16 -14.44
CA ILE A 284 -10.81 16.46 -14.05
C ILE A 284 -12.00 17.05 -14.81
N ALA A 285 -12.84 16.17 -15.37
CA ALA A 285 -14.06 16.55 -16.10
C ALA A 285 -15.32 16.35 -15.26
N ASP A 286 -15.42 15.27 -14.50
CA ASP A 286 -16.60 14.89 -13.73
C ASP A 286 -16.24 13.98 -12.54
N ILE A 287 -17.11 13.92 -11.55
CA ILE A 287 -16.97 13.02 -10.39
C ILE A 287 -18.32 12.33 -10.19
N ARG A 288 -18.30 10.99 -10.08
CA ARG A 288 -19.48 10.17 -9.89
C ARG A 288 -19.29 9.21 -8.73
N ASP A 289 -20.29 9.12 -7.88
CA ASP A 289 -20.36 8.05 -6.89
C ASP A 289 -21.23 6.90 -7.44
N GLU A 290 -20.56 5.80 -7.76
CA GLU A 290 -21.19 4.54 -8.23
C GLU A 290 -21.19 3.46 -7.14
N THR A 291 -20.98 3.86 -5.89
CA THR A 291 -20.96 2.99 -4.71
C THR A 291 -22.32 2.31 -4.53
N SER A 292 -22.31 1.00 -4.39
CA SER A 292 -23.52 0.22 -4.12
C SER A 292 -23.24 -1.02 -3.30
N GLY A 293 -24.27 -1.67 -2.77
CA GLY A 293 -24.14 -2.93 -2.05
C GLY A 293 -23.57 -4.09 -2.91
N ARG A 294 -23.57 -3.95 -4.24
CA ARG A 294 -23.01 -4.94 -5.17
C ARG A 294 -21.59 -4.63 -5.60
N THR A 295 -21.27 -3.35 -5.83
CA THR A 295 -19.97 -2.89 -6.32
C THR A 295 -18.99 -2.59 -5.20
N GLY A 296 -19.46 -2.43 -3.95
CA GLY A 296 -18.65 -1.85 -2.87
C GLY A 296 -18.39 -0.36 -3.13
N GLN A 297 -17.34 0.17 -2.51
CA GLN A 297 -16.87 1.55 -2.72
C GLN A 297 -16.43 1.74 -4.17
N ARG A 298 -17.01 2.71 -4.86
CA ARG A 298 -16.66 3.03 -6.25
C ARG A 298 -16.89 4.51 -6.53
N LEU A 299 -15.89 5.33 -6.27
CA LEU A 299 -15.89 6.75 -6.62
C LEU A 299 -15.12 6.92 -7.94
N VAL A 300 -15.81 7.34 -8.99
CA VAL A 300 -15.27 7.48 -10.35
C VAL A 300 -14.95 8.93 -10.64
N ILE A 301 -13.69 9.25 -10.87
CA ILE A 301 -13.19 10.57 -11.23
C ILE A 301 -12.86 10.55 -12.73
N VAL A 302 -13.73 11.17 -13.54
CA VAL A 302 -13.59 11.20 -15.00
C VAL A 302 -12.58 12.26 -15.42
N LEU A 303 -11.59 11.88 -16.22
CA LEU A 303 -10.55 12.79 -16.67
C LEU A 303 -10.91 13.49 -17.97
N LYS A 304 -10.33 14.66 -18.22
CA LYS A 304 -10.36 15.33 -19.52
C LYS A 304 -9.48 14.55 -20.51
N ARG A 305 -9.74 14.71 -21.81
CA ARG A 305 -9.05 13.93 -22.87
C ARG A 305 -7.53 14.18 -22.94
N ASP A 306 -7.11 15.37 -22.55
CA ASP A 306 -5.73 15.85 -22.55
C ASP A 306 -5.04 15.67 -21.18
N ALA A 307 -5.73 15.09 -20.21
CA ALA A 307 -5.21 14.93 -18.86
C ALA A 307 -4.36 13.65 -18.72
N VAL A 308 -3.22 13.80 -18.06
CA VAL A 308 -2.36 12.68 -17.69
C VAL A 308 -2.87 12.13 -16.36
N ALA A 309 -3.44 10.93 -16.37
CA ALA A 309 -4.06 10.31 -15.18
C ALA A 309 -3.15 10.31 -13.94
N LYS A 310 -1.87 10.01 -14.14
CA LYS A 310 -0.87 9.95 -13.05
C LYS A 310 -0.58 11.30 -12.42
N VAL A 311 -0.53 12.37 -13.21
CA VAL A 311 -0.33 13.75 -12.70
C VAL A 311 -1.53 14.19 -11.87
N VAL A 312 -2.75 13.90 -12.34
CA VAL A 312 -3.98 14.21 -11.61
C VAL A 312 -4.02 13.43 -10.29
N LEU A 313 -3.73 12.12 -10.33
CA LEU A 313 -3.71 11.27 -9.15
C LEU A 313 -2.71 11.74 -8.09
N ASN A 314 -1.50 12.14 -8.50
CA ASN A 314 -0.48 12.68 -7.59
C ASN A 314 -0.95 13.97 -6.91
N ASN A 315 -1.57 14.87 -7.66
CA ASN A 315 -2.15 16.09 -7.10
C ASN A 315 -3.30 15.79 -6.12
N LEU A 316 -4.11 14.76 -6.41
CA LEU A 316 -5.17 14.31 -5.51
C LEU A 316 -4.60 13.74 -4.21
N TYR A 317 -3.58 12.90 -4.24
CA TYR A 317 -2.91 12.41 -3.03
C TYR A 317 -2.30 13.52 -2.18
N LYS A 318 -1.73 14.53 -2.82
CA LYS A 318 -1.08 15.66 -2.12
C LYS A 318 -2.07 16.65 -1.49
N ARG A 319 -3.29 16.78 -2.05
CA ARG A 319 -4.22 17.86 -1.72
C ARG A 319 -5.54 17.40 -1.11
N THR A 320 -5.79 16.10 -1.06
CA THR A 320 -7.07 15.52 -0.59
C THR A 320 -6.82 14.35 0.35
N SER A 321 -7.86 13.90 1.03
CA SER A 321 -7.82 12.74 1.90
C SER A 321 -7.81 11.37 1.17
N LEU A 322 -7.52 11.35 -0.14
CA LEU A 322 -7.09 10.11 -0.81
C LEU A 322 -5.76 9.58 -0.25
N GLN A 323 -4.97 10.45 0.35
CA GLN A 323 -3.87 10.07 1.23
C GLN A 323 -4.02 10.82 2.54
N GLU A 324 -4.07 10.09 3.67
CA GLU A 324 -4.34 10.65 5.00
C GLU A 324 -3.43 10.00 6.04
N ASN A 325 -3.06 10.75 7.07
CA ASN A 325 -2.27 10.24 8.18
C ASN A 325 -3.17 9.85 9.34
N PHE A 326 -3.13 8.59 9.72
CA PHE A 326 -3.71 8.12 10.98
C PHE A 326 -2.73 8.38 12.11
N SER A 327 -2.99 9.43 12.89
CA SER A 327 -2.18 9.77 14.06
C SER A 327 -2.57 8.87 15.24
N ALA A 328 -1.88 7.74 15.38
CA ALA A 328 -2.11 6.81 16.47
C ALA A 328 -1.72 7.45 17.81
N ASN A 329 -2.60 7.36 18.78
CA ASN A 329 -2.36 7.66 20.20
C ASN A 329 -3.04 6.57 21.03
N MET A 330 -2.26 5.56 21.42
CA MET A 330 -2.74 4.34 22.04
C MET A 330 -2.94 4.55 23.55
N LEU A 331 -3.92 5.40 23.88
CA LEU A 331 -4.27 5.79 25.25
C LEU A 331 -5.47 4.97 25.72
N ALA A 332 -5.34 4.27 26.85
CA ALA A 332 -6.41 3.50 27.49
C ALA A 332 -6.40 3.68 29.00
N LEU A 333 -7.49 3.28 29.66
CA LEU A 333 -7.57 3.23 31.11
C LEU A 333 -6.94 1.95 31.62
N VAL A 334 -5.99 2.08 32.53
CA VAL A 334 -5.41 1.00 33.33
C VAL A 334 -5.75 1.28 34.77
N ASP A 335 -6.58 0.46 35.37
CA ASP A 335 -7.09 0.64 36.74
C ASP A 335 -7.67 2.05 37.00
N GLY A 336 -8.45 2.53 36.02
CA GLY A 336 -9.06 3.86 36.05
C GLY A 336 -8.10 5.02 35.78
N VAL A 337 -6.83 4.78 35.48
CA VAL A 337 -5.82 5.82 35.16
C VAL A 337 -5.50 5.81 33.66
N PRO A 338 -5.60 6.96 32.96
CA PRO A 338 -5.26 7.03 31.56
C PRO A 338 -3.74 6.86 31.35
N ARG A 339 -3.36 5.88 30.51
CA ARG A 339 -1.96 5.60 30.15
C ARG A 339 -1.81 5.41 28.64
N THR A 340 -0.79 6.01 28.07
CA THR A 340 -0.34 5.68 26.72
C THR A 340 0.50 4.42 26.77
N LEU A 341 0.09 3.39 26.04
CA LEU A 341 0.69 2.06 26.10
C LEU A 341 1.30 1.69 24.72
N SER A 342 2.41 0.96 24.79
CA SER A 342 2.96 0.21 23.66
C SER A 342 2.12 -1.04 23.39
N ILE A 343 2.27 -1.68 22.24
CA ILE A 343 1.46 -2.85 21.89
C ILE A 343 1.67 -4.02 22.86
N ASP A 344 2.89 -4.22 23.36
CA ASP A 344 3.18 -5.21 24.41
C ASP A 344 2.42 -4.92 25.71
N GLY A 345 2.25 -3.64 26.05
CA GLY A 345 1.47 -3.21 27.20
C GLY A 345 0.01 -3.65 27.11
N PHE A 346 -0.63 -3.45 25.93
CA PHE A 346 -2.01 -3.90 25.72
C PHE A 346 -2.15 -5.41 25.86
N ILE A 347 -1.26 -6.17 25.26
CA ILE A 347 -1.31 -7.64 25.32
C ILE A 347 -1.09 -8.13 26.75
N ARG A 348 -0.13 -7.57 27.49
CA ARG A 348 0.12 -7.95 28.90
C ARG A 348 -1.09 -7.67 29.80
N HIS A 349 -1.72 -6.51 29.67
CA HIS A 349 -2.89 -6.18 30.47
C HIS A 349 -4.08 -7.07 30.13
N TRP A 350 -4.29 -7.37 28.83
CA TRP A 350 -5.35 -8.30 28.44
C TRP A 350 -5.08 -9.73 28.94
N VAL A 351 -3.85 -10.24 28.80
CA VAL A 351 -3.47 -11.57 29.32
C VAL A 351 -3.67 -11.65 30.83
N ALA A 352 -3.25 -10.63 31.58
CA ALA A 352 -3.47 -10.58 33.03
C ALA A 352 -4.97 -10.61 33.36
N HIS A 353 -5.79 -9.87 32.66
CA HIS A 353 -7.25 -9.89 32.80
C HIS A 353 -7.82 -11.28 32.49
N GLN A 354 -7.39 -11.95 31.44
CA GLN A 354 -7.87 -13.30 31.11
C GLN A 354 -7.47 -14.34 32.16
N ILE A 355 -6.28 -14.25 32.72
CA ILE A 355 -5.86 -15.13 33.83
C ILE A 355 -6.82 -14.93 35.02
N GLU A 356 -7.14 -13.68 35.38
CA GLU A 356 -8.10 -13.39 36.45
C GLU A 356 -9.48 -13.96 36.14
N VAL A 357 -9.99 -13.77 34.92
CA VAL A 357 -11.28 -14.32 34.47
C VAL A 357 -11.28 -15.84 34.58
N ILE A 358 -10.24 -16.53 34.12
CA ILE A 358 -10.13 -18.00 34.22
C ILE A 358 -10.09 -18.47 35.69
N VAL A 359 -9.30 -17.82 36.53
CA VAL A 359 -9.20 -18.17 37.96
C VAL A 359 -10.55 -18.00 38.66
N ARG A 360 -11.21 -16.85 38.50
CA ARG A 360 -12.51 -16.56 39.15
C ARG A 360 -13.61 -17.49 38.63
N ARG A 361 -13.71 -17.71 37.34
CA ARG A 361 -14.63 -18.68 36.74
C ARG A 361 -14.40 -20.09 37.26
N THR A 362 -13.15 -20.50 37.35
CA THR A 362 -12.79 -21.84 37.84
C THR A 362 -13.14 -21.98 39.35
N GLN A 363 -12.91 -20.94 40.15
CA GLN A 363 -13.32 -20.90 41.56
C GLN A 363 -14.84 -21.05 41.74
N PHE A 364 -15.61 -20.31 40.90
CA PHE A 364 -17.08 -20.42 40.88
C PHE A 364 -17.52 -21.83 40.52
N ARG A 365 -16.99 -22.42 39.47
CA ARG A 365 -17.30 -23.80 39.02
C ARG A 365 -16.90 -24.82 40.08
N LEU A 366 -15.74 -24.62 40.70
CA LEU A 366 -15.28 -25.48 41.78
C LEU A 366 -16.23 -25.43 42.97
N ARG A 367 -16.60 -24.24 43.44
CA ARG A 367 -17.55 -24.06 44.52
C ARG A 367 -18.89 -24.75 44.22
N LYS A 368 -19.44 -24.56 43.04
CA LYS A 368 -20.68 -25.19 42.60
C LYS A 368 -20.57 -26.71 42.49
N ALA A 369 -19.46 -27.21 41.98
CA ALA A 369 -19.21 -28.64 41.91
C ALA A 369 -19.07 -29.25 43.31
N GLN A 370 -18.36 -28.59 44.25
CA GLN A 370 -18.21 -29.02 45.62
C GLN A 370 -19.54 -28.99 46.40
N GLU A 371 -20.35 -27.91 46.23
CA GLU A 371 -21.68 -27.83 46.83
C GLU A 371 -22.56 -29.02 46.39
N ARG A 372 -22.53 -29.35 45.09
CA ARG A 372 -23.28 -30.47 44.53
C ARG A 372 -22.76 -31.85 45.01
N LEU A 373 -21.42 -32.00 45.00
CA LEU A 373 -20.77 -33.23 45.47
C LEU A 373 -21.10 -33.52 46.94
N HIS A 374 -21.08 -32.46 47.75
CA HIS A 374 -21.45 -32.56 49.17
C HIS A 374 -22.90 -33.12 49.39
N ILE A 375 -23.85 -32.65 48.56
CA ILE A 375 -25.22 -33.17 48.58
C ILE A 375 -25.26 -34.65 48.16
N LEU A 376 -24.49 -35.00 47.09
CA LEU A 376 -24.44 -36.39 46.61
C LEU A 376 -23.81 -37.33 47.63
N ASP A 377 -22.80 -36.89 48.37
CA ASP A 377 -22.22 -37.65 49.49
C ASP A 377 -23.27 -37.99 50.53
N GLY A 378 -24.16 -37.04 50.90
CA GLY A 378 -25.29 -37.23 51.74
C GLY A 378 -26.30 -38.26 51.20
N TYR A 379 -26.59 -38.16 49.90
CA TYR A 379 -27.50 -39.12 49.22
C TYR A 379 -26.93 -40.55 49.21
N LEU A 380 -25.63 -40.72 48.96
CA LEU A 380 -25.00 -42.02 48.98
C LEU A 380 -25.07 -42.66 50.41
N LYS A 381 -24.77 -41.88 51.47
CA LYS A 381 -24.94 -42.36 52.84
C LYS A 381 -26.37 -42.76 53.17
N ALA A 382 -27.37 -41.97 52.73
CA ALA A 382 -28.78 -42.27 52.91
C ALA A 382 -29.23 -43.52 52.11
N LEU A 383 -28.70 -43.73 50.89
CA LEU A 383 -29.03 -44.92 50.08
C LEU A 383 -28.40 -46.18 50.61
N ASP A 384 -27.24 -46.08 51.24
CA ASP A 384 -26.59 -47.25 51.92
C ASP A 384 -27.31 -47.69 53.18
N ALA A 385 -27.98 -46.75 53.86
CA ALA A 385 -28.80 -47.03 55.07
C ALA A 385 -30.31 -46.78 54.87
N LEU A 386 -30.83 -47.16 53.73
CA LEU A 386 -32.14 -46.74 53.20
C LEU A 386 -33.31 -47.13 54.15
N ASP A 387 -33.30 -48.35 54.61
CA ASP A 387 -34.38 -48.88 55.49
C ASP A 387 -34.41 -48.09 56.76
N GLU A 388 -33.26 -47.76 57.31
CA GLU A 388 -33.12 -47.01 58.57
C GLU A 388 -33.58 -45.57 58.44
N VAL A 389 -33.21 -44.93 57.29
CA VAL A 389 -33.61 -43.56 56.91
C VAL A 389 -35.15 -43.52 56.82
N ILE A 390 -35.77 -44.45 56.11
CA ILE A 390 -37.21 -44.47 55.86
C ILE A 390 -37.91 -44.69 57.23
N ALA A 391 -37.41 -45.60 58.03
CA ALA A 391 -37.96 -45.88 59.37
C ALA A 391 -37.85 -44.66 60.30
N LEU A 392 -36.73 -43.94 60.27
CA LEU A 392 -36.51 -42.72 61.06
C LEU A 392 -37.49 -41.59 60.58
N ILE A 393 -37.57 -41.29 59.27
CA ILE A 393 -38.49 -40.25 58.75
C ILE A 393 -39.94 -40.56 59.12
N ARG A 394 -40.40 -41.81 59.02
CA ARG A 394 -41.75 -42.23 59.34
C ARG A 394 -42.14 -42.14 60.85
N ARG A 395 -41.16 -42.33 61.77
CA ARG A 395 -41.38 -42.22 63.22
C ARG A 395 -41.26 -40.80 63.76
N SER A 396 -40.61 -39.88 63.00
CA SER A 396 -40.38 -38.50 63.45
C SER A 396 -41.66 -37.69 63.38
N PRO A 397 -42.10 -37.01 64.42
CA PRO A 397 -43.33 -36.23 64.48
C PRO A 397 -43.19 -34.93 63.70
N THR A 398 -42.02 -34.37 63.60
CA THR A 398 -41.74 -33.09 62.88
C THR A 398 -40.57 -33.23 61.89
N VAL A 399 -40.47 -32.32 60.94
CA VAL A 399 -39.36 -32.28 59.96
C VAL A 399 -38.04 -31.99 60.69
N ASP A 400 -38.06 -31.14 61.72
CA ASP A 400 -36.85 -30.80 62.49
C ASP A 400 -36.29 -31.95 63.30
N GLU A 401 -37.18 -32.79 63.89
CA GLU A 401 -36.77 -34.01 64.54
C GLU A 401 -36.21 -35.05 63.55
N ALA A 402 -36.85 -35.18 62.39
CA ALA A 402 -36.34 -36.05 61.34
C ALA A 402 -34.94 -35.55 60.79
N ARG A 403 -34.74 -34.25 60.64
CA ARG A 403 -33.46 -33.63 60.29
C ARG A 403 -32.38 -33.99 61.33
N SER A 404 -32.64 -33.68 62.59
CA SER A 404 -31.70 -33.95 63.69
C SER A 404 -31.36 -35.45 63.80
N GLY A 405 -32.39 -36.31 63.62
CA GLY A 405 -32.16 -37.75 63.61
C GLY A 405 -31.34 -38.23 62.38
N LEU A 406 -31.52 -37.69 61.27
CA LEU A 406 -30.67 -38.01 60.06
C LEU A 406 -29.23 -37.57 60.23
N MET A 407 -29.03 -36.41 60.85
CA MET A 407 -27.67 -35.86 61.08
C MET A 407 -26.92 -36.82 62.06
N GLU A 408 -27.61 -37.32 63.09
CA GLU A 408 -27.02 -38.27 64.01
C GLU A 408 -26.83 -39.66 63.40
N LEU A 409 -27.82 -40.15 62.63
CA LEU A 409 -27.81 -41.50 62.05
C LEU A 409 -26.72 -41.69 61.03
N LEU A 410 -26.59 -40.73 60.17
CA LEU A 410 -25.73 -40.79 58.95
C LEU A 410 -24.43 -40.01 59.08
N ASP A 411 -24.24 -39.29 60.19
CA ASP A 411 -23.10 -38.38 60.32
C ASP A 411 -23.03 -37.40 59.12
N VAL A 412 -24.14 -36.67 58.95
CA VAL A 412 -24.32 -35.64 57.84
C VAL A 412 -24.65 -34.32 58.49
N ASP A 413 -24.35 -33.24 57.76
CA ASP A 413 -24.74 -31.89 58.20
C ASP A 413 -26.19 -31.54 57.85
N GLU A 414 -26.63 -30.36 58.28
CA GLU A 414 -27.97 -29.86 58.08
C GLU A 414 -28.34 -29.74 56.55
N ILE A 415 -27.42 -29.28 55.70
CA ILE A 415 -27.63 -29.14 54.25
C ILE A 415 -27.86 -30.51 53.60
N GLN A 416 -27.07 -31.50 53.97
CA GLN A 416 -27.20 -32.87 53.50
C GLN A 416 -28.50 -33.50 54.01
N ALA A 417 -28.83 -33.29 55.26
CA ALA A 417 -30.05 -33.80 55.85
C ALA A 417 -31.32 -33.22 55.19
N ASP A 418 -31.35 -31.92 54.95
CA ASP A 418 -32.43 -31.24 54.19
C ASP A 418 -32.56 -31.77 52.75
N ALA A 419 -31.42 -31.95 52.09
CA ALA A 419 -31.42 -32.55 50.77
C ALA A 419 -31.98 -33.99 50.74
N ILE A 420 -31.66 -34.79 51.77
CA ILE A 420 -32.20 -36.16 51.93
C ILE A 420 -33.70 -36.11 52.17
N LEU A 421 -34.20 -35.21 53.02
CA LEU A 421 -35.64 -35.02 53.26
C LEU A 421 -36.42 -34.56 52.03
N ALA A 422 -35.79 -33.77 51.16
CA ALA A 422 -36.35 -33.32 49.89
C ALA A 422 -36.28 -34.39 48.78
N LEU A 423 -35.62 -35.54 49.01
CA LEU A 423 -35.43 -36.58 48.03
C LEU A 423 -36.76 -37.21 47.59
N GLN A 424 -37.02 -37.21 46.27
CA GLN A 424 -38.26 -37.86 45.78
C GLN A 424 -38.13 -39.39 45.81
N LEU A 425 -39.17 -40.11 46.25
CA LEU A 425 -39.20 -41.56 46.33
C LEU A 425 -38.80 -42.31 45.01
N ARG A 426 -39.05 -41.72 43.85
CA ARG A 426 -38.64 -42.32 42.59
C ARG A 426 -37.13 -42.43 42.45
N ARG A 427 -36.33 -41.61 43.14
CA ARG A 427 -34.86 -41.65 43.12
C ARG A 427 -34.26 -42.81 43.91
N LEU A 428 -35.08 -43.53 44.65
CA LEU A 428 -34.66 -44.73 45.38
C LEU A 428 -34.58 -46.00 44.53
N ALA A 429 -35.01 -45.90 43.23
CA ALA A 429 -34.92 -47.03 42.31
C ALA A 429 -33.45 -47.37 41.97
N ALA A 430 -33.13 -48.63 41.74
CA ALA A 430 -31.76 -49.09 41.46
C ALA A 430 -31.07 -48.36 40.29
N LEU A 431 -31.83 -48.02 39.23
CA LEU A 431 -31.30 -47.23 38.10
C LEU A 431 -30.94 -45.78 38.48
N GLU A 432 -31.69 -45.18 39.38
CA GLU A 432 -31.40 -43.80 39.82
C GLU A 432 -30.21 -43.81 40.79
N ARG A 433 -30.03 -44.86 41.60
CA ARG A 433 -28.79 -45.00 42.40
C ARG A 433 -27.53 -45.03 41.53
N GLN A 434 -27.56 -45.76 40.42
CA GLN A 434 -26.43 -45.80 39.47
C GLN A 434 -26.15 -44.41 38.85
N LYS A 435 -27.20 -43.64 38.55
CA LYS A 435 -27.04 -42.26 38.06
C LYS A 435 -26.35 -41.35 39.11
N ILE A 436 -26.75 -41.48 40.40
CA ILE A 436 -26.13 -40.73 41.48
C ILE A 436 -24.67 -41.10 41.65
N LEU A 437 -24.31 -42.38 41.58
CA LEU A 437 -22.92 -42.83 41.61
C LEU A 437 -22.11 -42.33 40.44
N ASN A 438 -22.66 -42.35 39.23
CA ASN A 438 -22.00 -41.81 38.06
C ASN A 438 -21.81 -40.29 38.16
N GLU A 439 -22.86 -39.55 38.54
CA GLU A 439 -22.79 -38.08 38.76
C GLU A 439 -21.72 -37.73 39.83
N HIS A 440 -21.67 -38.50 40.91
CA HIS A 440 -20.68 -38.33 41.98
C HIS A 440 -19.24 -38.51 41.44
N ALA A 441 -18.99 -39.58 40.68
CA ALA A 441 -17.68 -39.88 40.09
C ALA A 441 -17.25 -38.81 39.07
N GLU A 442 -18.18 -38.36 38.23
CA GLU A 442 -17.94 -37.28 37.25
C GLU A 442 -17.61 -35.95 37.92
N LEU A 443 -18.39 -35.56 38.95
CA LEU A 443 -18.16 -34.36 39.73
C LEU A 443 -16.85 -34.39 40.48
N ARG A 444 -16.48 -35.54 41.03
CA ARG A 444 -15.21 -35.73 41.74
C ARG A 444 -14.03 -35.51 40.82
N ALA A 445 -14.05 -36.10 39.63
CA ALA A 445 -13.03 -35.93 38.61
C ALA A 445 -12.97 -34.45 38.18
N ARG A 446 -14.15 -33.79 38.03
CA ARG A 446 -14.22 -32.37 37.68
C ARG A 446 -13.65 -31.47 38.79
N VAL A 447 -13.91 -31.78 40.07
CA VAL A 447 -13.33 -31.04 41.20
C VAL A 447 -11.81 -31.14 41.20
N GLU A 448 -11.25 -32.35 40.98
CA GLU A 448 -9.82 -32.58 40.87
C GLU A 448 -9.21 -31.78 39.72
N ASP A 449 -9.86 -31.77 38.52
CA ASP A 449 -9.43 -31.01 37.36
C ASP A 449 -9.47 -29.49 37.59
N LEU A 450 -10.55 -28.96 38.22
CA LEU A 450 -10.68 -27.53 38.53
C LEU A 450 -9.63 -27.08 39.55
N GLN A 451 -9.32 -27.93 40.53
CA GLN A 451 -8.25 -27.67 41.52
C GLN A 451 -6.87 -27.65 40.85
N ASP A 452 -6.65 -28.54 39.89
CA ASP A 452 -5.40 -28.59 39.11
C ASP A 452 -5.22 -27.34 38.25
N ILE A 453 -6.30 -26.83 37.62
CA ILE A 453 -6.28 -25.56 36.88
C ILE A 453 -5.90 -24.37 37.78
N LEU A 454 -6.45 -24.31 39.00
CA LEU A 454 -6.14 -23.25 39.95
C LEU A 454 -4.69 -23.32 40.47
N ALA A 455 -4.13 -24.52 40.57
CA ALA A 455 -2.77 -24.73 41.07
C ALA A 455 -1.68 -24.48 40.02
N LYS A 456 -2.01 -24.54 38.71
CA LYS A 456 -1.03 -24.56 37.64
C LYS A 456 -1.22 -23.38 36.69
N PRO A 457 -0.42 -22.29 36.77
CA PRO A 457 -0.50 -21.15 35.87
C PRO A 457 -0.32 -21.51 34.37
N GLU A 458 0.46 -22.55 34.06
CA GLU A 458 0.64 -23.05 32.71
C GLU A 458 -0.68 -23.59 32.10
N ARG A 459 -1.51 -24.23 32.88
CA ARG A 459 -2.85 -24.69 32.46
C ARG A 459 -3.79 -23.53 32.21
N GLN A 460 -3.73 -22.48 33.02
CA GLN A 460 -4.54 -21.28 32.85
C GLN A 460 -4.18 -20.60 31.50
N ARG A 461 -2.87 -20.48 31.19
CA ARG A 461 -2.40 -19.94 29.90
C ARG A 461 -2.81 -20.83 28.73
N ALA A 462 -2.71 -22.13 28.86
CA ALA A 462 -3.14 -23.07 27.83
C ALA A 462 -4.64 -22.92 27.48
N ILE A 463 -5.49 -22.78 28.51
CA ILE A 463 -6.95 -22.58 28.34
C ILE A 463 -7.20 -21.26 27.59
N ILE A 464 -6.52 -20.17 27.92
CA ILE A 464 -6.65 -18.89 27.21
C ILE A 464 -6.24 -19.05 25.74
N SER A 465 -5.13 -19.74 25.47
CA SER A 465 -4.65 -19.98 24.11
C SER A 465 -5.63 -20.82 23.29
N GLU A 466 -6.20 -21.87 23.88
CA GLU A 466 -7.19 -22.75 23.24
C GLU A 466 -8.49 -21.99 22.92
N GLU A 467 -9.05 -21.28 23.91
CA GLU A 467 -10.27 -20.49 23.75
C GLU A 467 -10.11 -19.37 22.72
N LEU A 468 -8.95 -18.70 22.70
CA LEU A 468 -8.63 -17.71 21.68
C LEU A 468 -8.47 -18.35 20.29
N GLY A 469 -7.88 -19.55 20.23
CA GLY A 469 -7.76 -20.35 19.01
C GLY A 469 -9.12 -20.69 18.39
N GLU A 470 -10.09 -21.14 19.18
CA GLU A 470 -11.46 -21.40 18.75
C GLU A 470 -12.15 -20.14 18.17
N ILE A 471 -11.91 -18.98 18.81
CA ILE A 471 -12.46 -17.69 18.34
C ILE A 471 -11.84 -17.31 16.99
N VAL A 472 -10.54 -17.50 16.84
CA VAL A 472 -9.83 -17.23 15.57
C VAL A 472 -10.27 -18.16 14.45
N GLU A 473 -10.47 -19.45 14.74
CA GLU A 473 -10.97 -20.42 13.75
C GLU A 473 -12.36 -20.01 13.23
N LYS A 474 -13.22 -19.56 14.14
CA LYS A 474 -14.61 -19.24 13.85
C LYS A 474 -14.81 -17.87 13.20
N PHE A 475 -14.03 -16.86 13.60
CA PHE A 475 -14.25 -15.46 13.24
C PHE A 475 -13.08 -14.79 12.53
N GLY A 476 -11.91 -15.43 12.48
CA GLY A 476 -10.72 -14.89 11.84
C GLY A 476 -10.86 -14.85 10.32
N ASP A 477 -10.53 -13.72 9.74
CA ASP A 477 -10.52 -13.48 8.29
C ASP A 477 -9.14 -13.00 7.80
N GLU A 478 -9.01 -12.82 6.50
CA GLU A 478 -7.80 -12.30 5.88
C GLU A 478 -7.65 -10.79 6.12
N ARG A 479 -6.41 -10.33 6.08
CA ARG A 479 -6.07 -8.91 6.15
C ARG A 479 -6.70 -8.13 4.98
N ARG A 480 -7.30 -6.99 5.27
CA ARG A 480 -7.89 -6.08 4.28
C ARG A 480 -6.91 -5.01 3.84
N THR A 481 -6.14 -4.45 4.76
CA THR A 481 -5.20 -3.36 4.50
C THR A 481 -3.87 -3.90 3.99
N THR A 482 -3.42 -3.46 2.82
CA THR A 482 -2.10 -3.80 2.28
C THR A 482 -1.04 -2.90 2.90
N ILE A 483 0.13 -3.45 3.25
CA ILE A 483 1.27 -2.68 3.75
C ILE A 483 2.37 -2.78 2.70
N VAL A 484 2.83 -1.64 2.19
CA VAL A 484 3.92 -1.57 1.22
C VAL A 484 5.18 -0.99 1.88
N PRO A 485 6.37 -1.58 1.61
CA PRO A 485 7.62 -1.00 2.08
C PRO A 485 7.80 0.39 1.48
N PHE A 486 8.24 1.34 2.30
CA PHE A 486 8.43 2.73 1.91
C PHE A 486 9.88 3.11 2.13
N ASP A 487 10.68 3.07 1.06
CA ASP A 487 12.09 3.47 1.08
C ASP A 487 12.27 4.95 0.70
N GLY A 488 11.66 5.84 1.47
CA GLY A 488 11.68 7.26 1.20
C GLY A 488 10.36 7.79 0.63
N GLU A 489 10.35 8.94 -0.03
CA GLU A 489 9.16 9.41 -0.74
C GLU A 489 8.86 8.43 -1.88
N MET A 490 7.74 7.72 -1.81
CA MET A 490 7.26 6.91 -2.93
C MET A 490 7.26 7.77 -4.18
N SER A 491 8.23 7.52 -5.05
CA SER A 491 8.33 8.23 -6.31
C SER A 491 7.12 7.83 -7.17
N MET A 492 6.69 8.69 -8.06
CA MET A 492 5.65 8.35 -9.03
C MET A 492 6.04 7.12 -9.87
N GLU A 493 7.31 6.79 -9.91
CA GLU A 493 7.88 5.62 -10.59
C GLU A 493 7.32 4.30 -10.09
N ASP A 494 7.15 4.16 -8.76
CA ASP A 494 6.63 2.92 -8.16
C ASP A 494 5.17 2.61 -8.53
N LEU A 495 4.45 3.59 -9.09
CA LEU A 495 3.06 3.48 -9.53
C LEU A 495 2.94 3.40 -11.06
N ILE A 496 4.06 3.50 -11.79
CA ILE A 496 4.09 3.52 -13.25
C ILE A 496 4.71 2.21 -13.73
N PRO A 497 4.02 1.41 -14.55
CA PRO A 497 4.66 0.26 -15.16
C PRO A 497 5.86 0.70 -15.99
N GLU A 498 6.96 -0.03 -15.89
CA GLU A 498 8.11 0.13 -16.76
C GLU A 498 7.73 -0.39 -18.13
N GLU A 499 7.62 0.50 -19.08
CA GLU A 499 7.21 0.22 -20.48
C GLU A 499 8.16 0.94 -21.42
N ASP A 500 8.49 0.28 -22.55
CA ASP A 500 9.25 0.92 -23.61
C ASP A 500 8.39 1.91 -24.39
N VAL A 501 8.94 3.08 -24.57
CA VAL A 501 8.28 4.20 -25.25
C VAL A 501 9.20 4.84 -26.26
N VAL A 502 8.60 5.24 -27.38
CA VAL A 502 9.26 6.07 -28.39
C VAL A 502 9.07 7.54 -28.04
N VAL A 503 10.13 8.26 -27.82
CA VAL A 503 10.12 9.71 -27.61
C VAL A 503 10.40 10.42 -28.94
N THR A 504 9.50 11.34 -29.28
CA THR A 504 9.63 12.18 -30.48
C THR A 504 9.69 13.64 -30.06
N ILE A 505 10.70 14.37 -30.50
CA ILE A 505 10.87 15.80 -30.23
C ILE A 505 11.09 16.53 -31.55
N THR A 506 10.32 17.60 -31.78
CA THR A 506 10.44 18.42 -32.99
C THR A 506 11.42 19.58 -32.77
N ARG A 507 11.87 20.19 -33.88
CA ARG A 507 12.75 21.37 -33.88
C ARG A 507 12.15 22.54 -33.10
N ASP A 508 10.83 22.74 -33.21
CA ASP A 508 10.10 23.77 -32.46
C ASP A 508 9.89 23.43 -30.98
N GLY A 509 10.38 22.29 -30.55
CA GLY A 509 10.33 21.87 -29.15
C GLY A 509 9.04 21.16 -28.69
N PHE A 510 8.24 20.61 -29.60
CA PHE A 510 7.12 19.76 -29.25
C PHE A 510 7.59 18.34 -28.97
N ALA A 511 7.27 17.81 -27.79
CA ALA A 511 7.62 16.46 -27.37
C ALA A 511 6.39 15.60 -27.10
N LYS A 512 6.48 14.33 -27.44
CA LYS A 512 5.52 13.28 -27.08
C LYS A 512 6.25 11.97 -26.83
N ARG A 513 5.65 11.10 -26.05
CA ARG A 513 5.99 9.69 -25.98
C ARG A 513 4.85 8.84 -26.52
N THR A 514 5.17 7.78 -27.19
CA THR A 514 4.20 6.84 -27.80
C THR A 514 4.62 5.44 -27.39
N ARG A 515 3.67 4.57 -27.00
CA ARG A 515 3.97 3.17 -26.71
C ARG A 515 4.52 2.46 -27.94
N THR A 516 5.50 1.61 -27.78
CA THR A 516 6.11 0.82 -28.86
C THR A 516 5.08 -0.03 -29.60
N ASP A 517 4.04 -0.55 -28.90
CA ASP A 517 2.95 -1.32 -29.50
C ASP A 517 2.24 -0.61 -30.67
N ASN A 518 2.19 0.72 -30.65
CA ASN A 518 1.58 1.53 -31.70
C ASN A 518 2.41 1.57 -33.00
N TYR A 519 3.66 1.10 -32.97
CA TYR A 519 4.57 1.02 -34.14
C TYR A 519 4.61 -0.36 -34.78
N ARG A 520 4.14 -1.44 -34.09
CA ARG A 520 4.21 -2.83 -34.54
C ARG A 520 3.26 -3.26 -35.67
N SER A 521 2.41 -2.40 -36.23
CA SER A 521 1.32 -2.83 -37.10
C SER A 521 1.58 -2.72 -38.61
N GLN A 522 2.84 -2.68 -39.11
CA GLN A 522 3.07 -2.65 -40.55
C GLN A 522 4.01 -3.75 -41.07
N LYS A 523 3.44 -4.61 -41.93
CA LYS A 523 4.19 -5.61 -42.70
C LYS A 523 5.13 -4.94 -43.75
N ARG A 524 6.32 -5.54 -43.93
CA ARG A 524 7.30 -5.15 -44.94
C ARG A 524 6.67 -4.83 -46.30
N GLY A 525 6.95 -3.64 -46.88
CA GLY A 525 6.55 -3.24 -48.24
C GLY A 525 5.56 -2.06 -48.31
N GLY A 526 5.23 -1.38 -47.24
CA GLY A 526 4.41 -0.15 -47.23
C GLY A 526 5.20 1.06 -47.67
N LYS A 527 4.58 1.97 -48.47
CA LYS A 527 5.08 3.32 -48.73
C LYS A 527 5.22 4.05 -47.38
N GLY A 528 6.37 4.69 -47.13
CA GLY A 528 6.74 5.39 -45.90
C GLY A 528 5.57 6.09 -45.20
N VAL A 529 5.52 5.95 -43.88
CA VAL A 529 4.40 6.43 -43.07
C VAL A 529 4.68 7.85 -42.60
N ARG A 530 3.69 8.74 -42.74
CA ARG A 530 3.75 10.09 -42.16
C ARG A 530 3.78 9.96 -40.63
N GLY A 531 4.88 10.35 -40.02
CA GLY A 531 5.14 10.19 -38.61
C GLY A 531 4.49 11.21 -37.69
N THR A 532 3.93 12.28 -38.13
CA THR A 532 3.21 13.29 -37.32
C THR A 532 2.53 14.29 -38.24
N GLN A 533 1.30 14.72 -37.94
CA GLN A 533 0.75 15.90 -38.60
C GLN A 533 1.39 17.16 -38.01
N LEU A 534 2.52 17.58 -38.57
CA LEU A 534 3.19 18.82 -38.24
C LEU A 534 2.46 19.99 -38.90
N ARG A 535 2.32 21.11 -38.20
CA ARG A 535 1.82 22.37 -38.79
C ARG A 535 3.01 23.24 -39.19
N GLY A 536 3.08 23.66 -40.45
CA GLY A 536 4.12 24.56 -40.95
C GLY A 536 5.44 23.84 -41.22
N ASP A 537 6.56 24.52 -41.03
CA ASP A 537 7.92 24.07 -41.31
C ASP A 537 8.58 23.30 -40.14
N ASP A 538 7.80 22.82 -39.14
CA ASP A 538 8.33 22.06 -38.02
C ASP A 538 8.68 20.63 -38.43
N VAL A 539 9.79 20.09 -37.92
CA VAL A 539 10.31 18.76 -38.26
C VAL A 539 10.75 18.00 -37.01
N VAL A 540 10.65 16.66 -37.06
CA VAL A 540 11.18 15.80 -35.99
C VAL A 540 12.70 15.91 -36.01
N GLU A 541 13.30 16.27 -34.89
CA GLU A 541 14.75 16.41 -34.74
C GLU A 541 15.36 15.31 -33.87
N HIS A 542 14.63 14.86 -32.86
CA HIS A 542 15.06 13.75 -32.01
C HIS A 542 13.99 12.66 -31.96
N PHE A 543 14.43 11.40 -32.15
CA PHE A 543 13.58 10.22 -32.17
C PHE A 543 14.37 9.06 -31.60
N PHE A 544 13.94 8.51 -30.46
CA PHE A 544 14.65 7.42 -29.78
C PHE A 544 13.72 6.60 -28.91
N VAL A 545 14.10 5.34 -28.64
CA VAL A 545 13.44 4.45 -27.69
C VAL A 545 14.05 4.64 -26.31
N THR A 546 13.21 4.55 -25.30
CA THR A 546 13.59 4.58 -23.90
C THR A 546 12.50 3.95 -23.06
N THR A 547 12.78 3.61 -21.79
CA THR A 547 11.75 3.17 -20.86
C THR A 547 11.11 4.34 -20.13
N THR A 548 9.88 4.17 -19.66
CA THR A 548 9.16 5.20 -18.90
C THR A 548 9.94 5.74 -17.71
N HIS A 549 10.77 4.91 -17.08
CA HIS A 549 11.52 5.25 -15.85
C HIS A 549 12.89 5.87 -16.09
N HIS A 550 13.39 5.91 -17.34
CA HIS A 550 14.68 6.51 -17.66
C HIS A 550 14.67 8.03 -17.48
N TRP A 551 15.80 8.57 -17.09
CA TRP A 551 16.04 10.01 -17.12
C TRP A 551 16.34 10.46 -18.54
N LEU A 552 15.70 11.53 -18.96
CA LEU A 552 16.01 12.25 -20.18
C LEU A 552 16.78 13.51 -19.82
N LEU A 553 18.00 13.63 -20.32
CA LEU A 553 18.86 14.80 -20.16
C LEU A 553 18.77 15.65 -21.41
N PHE A 554 18.17 16.81 -21.29
CA PHE A 554 18.00 17.78 -22.40
C PHE A 554 19.13 18.79 -22.37
N PHE A 555 20.05 18.66 -23.28
CA PHE A 555 21.13 19.62 -23.49
C PHE A 555 20.70 20.70 -24.45
N THR A 556 20.95 21.97 -24.10
CA THR A 556 20.54 23.11 -24.92
C THR A 556 21.71 23.76 -25.60
N ASN A 557 21.42 24.49 -26.70
CA ASN A 557 22.39 25.29 -27.46
C ASN A 557 23.14 26.30 -26.53
N LEU A 558 22.53 26.75 -25.44
CA LEU A 558 23.13 27.67 -24.49
C LEU A 558 24.02 26.98 -23.42
N GLY A 559 24.35 25.70 -23.62
CA GLY A 559 25.24 24.96 -22.74
C GLY A 559 24.64 24.61 -21.37
N ARG A 560 23.31 24.52 -21.29
CA ARG A 560 22.60 24.10 -20.09
C ARG A 560 22.08 22.67 -20.26
N VAL A 561 21.80 22.00 -19.13
CA VAL A 561 21.11 20.71 -19.11
C VAL A 561 19.92 20.76 -18.18
N TYR A 562 18.82 20.23 -18.65
CA TYR A 562 17.59 19.98 -17.88
C TYR A 562 17.37 18.48 -17.82
N ARG A 563 16.64 18.02 -16.81
CA ARG A 563 16.27 16.62 -16.69
C ARG A 563 14.78 16.45 -16.48
N ALA A 564 14.23 15.41 -17.03
CA ALA A 564 12.87 14.94 -16.78
C ALA A 564 12.87 13.42 -16.88
N LYS A 565 11.93 12.75 -16.21
CA LYS A 565 11.68 11.34 -16.45
C LYS A 565 10.90 11.15 -17.75
N ALA A 566 11.14 10.05 -18.45
CA ALA A 566 10.45 9.80 -19.72
C ALA A 566 8.92 9.75 -19.53
N TYR A 567 8.41 9.30 -18.37
CA TYR A 567 6.98 9.32 -18.06
C TYR A 567 6.38 10.73 -17.91
N GLU A 568 7.20 11.77 -17.66
CA GLU A 568 6.74 13.16 -17.59
C GLU A 568 6.44 13.73 -18.97
N ILE A 569 7.01 13.15 -20.04
CA ILE A 569 6.69 13.50 -21.40
C ILE A 569 5.23 13.08 -21.72
N PRO A 570 4.40 13.96 -22.29
CA PRO A 570 3.01 13.66 -22.59
C PRO A 570 2.86 12.45 -23.50
N GLU A 571 1.97 11.53 -23.12
CA GLU A 571 1.60 10.40 -23.97
C GLU A 571 0.72 10.89 -25.13
N GLY A 572 1.01 10.45 -26.33
CA GLY A 572 0.25 10.80 -27.50
C GLY A 572 0.26 9.67 -28.53
N GLY A 573 -0.83 9.58 -29.29
CA GLY A 573 -0.86 8.71 -30.45
C GLY A 573 0.18 9.10 -31.49
N ARG A 574 0.43 8.21 -32.47
CA ARG A 574 1.40 8.41 -33.55
C ARG A 574 1.22 9.75 -34.28
N ASP A 575 -0.02 10.17 -34.51
CA ASP A 575 -0.37 11.40 -35.23
C ASP A 575 -0.52 12.64 -34.32
N ALA A 576 -0.35 12.50 -33.00
CA ALA A 576 -0.51 13.61 -32.08
C ALA A 576 0.66 14.59 -32.20
N LYS A 577 0.41 15.90 -32.05
CA LYS A 577 1.44 16.94 -32.06
C LYS A 577 2.36 16.89 -30.82
N GLY A 578 1.87 16.40 -29.66
CA GLY A 578 2.58 16.49 -28.38
C GLY A 578 2.41 17.85 -27.69
N GLN A 579 3.21 18.10 -26.66
CA GLN A 579 3.24 19.36 -25.91
C GLN A 579 4.62 20.00 -26.02
N HIS A 580 4.66 21.33 -25.98
CA HIS A 580 5.93 22.04 -26.04
C HIS A 580 6.72 21.80 -24.72
N VAL A 581 8.00 21.44 -24.86
CA VAL A 581 8.89 21.11 -23.72
C VAL A 581 9.05 22.25 -22.71
N ALA A 582 8.87 23.51 -23.12
CA ALA A 582 8.86 24.66 -22.23
C ALA A 582 7.72 24.60 -21.17
N ASN A 583 6.71 23.75 -21.36
CA ASN A 583 5.69 23.49 -20.34
C ASN A 583 6.18 22.52 -19.25
N LEU A 584 7.22 21.74 -19.55
CA LEU A 584 7.84 20.76 -18.66
C LEU A 584 9.15 21.29 -18.08
N LEU A 585 9.94 22.00 -18.88
CA LEU A 585 11.28 22.48 -18.56
C LEU A 585 11.30 24.00 -18.60
N ALA A 586 11.88 24.64 -17.59
CA ALA A 586 11.95 26.09 -17.49
C ALA A 586 13.06 26.66 -18.41
N PHE A 587 12.89 26.56 -19.73
CA PHE A 587 13.82 27.08 -20.72
C PHE A 587 13.92 28.61 -20.67
N GLN A 588 15.10 29.11 -20.97
CA GLN A 588 15.34 30.54 -21.16
C GLN A 588 14.89 30.99 -22.57
N PRO A 589 14.68 32.26 -22.77
CA PRO A 589 14.41 32.78 -24.12
C PRO A 589 15.51 32.34 -25.12
N GLU A 590 15.12 31.96 -26.33
CA GLU A 590 16.00 31.48 -27.41
C GLU A 590 16.75 30.16 -27.12
N GLU A 591 16.43 29.50 -26.01
CA GLU A 591 16.99 28.20 -25.69
C GLU A 591 16.32 27.11 -26.54
N ARG A 592 17.12 26.27 -27.20
CA ARG A 592 16.68 25.15 -28.04
C ARG A 592 17.40 23.87 -27.59
N ILE A 593 16.77 22.71 -27.79
CA ILE A 593 17.37 21.42 -27.56
C ILE A 593 18.46 21.20 -28.62
N ALA A 594 19.68 20.94 -28.19
CA ALA A 594 20.79 20.53 -29.03
C ALA A 594 20.96 19.01 -29.05
N GLN A 595 20.79 18.35 -27.93
CA GLN A 595 20.91 16.90 -27.81
C GLN A 595 20.01 16.39 -26.65
N VAL A 596 19.52 15.17 -26.77
CA VAL A 596 18.83 14.47 -25.69
C VAL A 596 19.54 13.14 -25.45
N LEU A 597 19.81 12.81 -24.20
CA LEU A 597 20.34 11.51 -23.80
C LEU A 597 19.37 10.84 -22.83
N ALA A 598 19.08 9.57 -23.07
CA ALA A 598 18.35 8.73 -22.14
C ALA A 598 19.37 7.95 -21.29
N ILE A 599 19.19 7.99 -19.96
CA ILE A 599 20.02 7.24 -19.02
C ILE A 599 19.11 6.53 -18.01
N ARG A 600 19.44 5.31 -17.67
CA ARG A 600 18.74 4.56 -16.63
C ARG A 600 19.12 5.12 -15.26
N THR A 601 20.42 5.20 -15.01
CA THR A 601 21.00 5.76 -13.80
C THR A 601 22.20 6.67 -14.16
N TYR A 602 22.68 7.44 -13.19
CA TYR A 602 23.91 8.23 -13.38
C TYR A 602 25.18 7.37 -13.31
N GLU A 603 25.05 6.05 -13.22
CA GLU A 603 26.14 5.05 -13.25
C GLU A 603 26.27 4.35 -14.60
N ASP A 604 25.40 4.62 -15.58
CA ASP A 604 25.40 4.00 -16.92
C ASP A 604 26.69 4.25 -17.69
N ALA A 605 27.39 5.35 -17.39
CA ALA A 605 28.72 5.64 -17.91
C ALA A 605 29.54 6.42 -16.87
N GLN A 606 30.85 6.34 -16.98
CA GLN A 606 31.74 7.08 -16.08
C GLN A 606 31.68 8.59 -16.34
N TYR A 607 31.55 8.99 -17.60
CA TYR A 607 31.63 10.38 -18.03
C TYR A 607 30.57 10.76 -19.03
N LEU A 608 30.22 12.04 -19.00
CA LEU A 608 29.55 12.75 -20.06
C LEU A 608 30.57 13.60 -20.82
N VAL A 609 30.61 13.48 -22.15
CA VAL A 609 31.45 14.28 -23.02
C VAL A 609 30.56 15.24 -23.82
N LEU A 610 30.89 16.51 -23.77
CA LEU A 610 30.20 17.59 -24.48
C LEU A 610 31.11 18.17 -25.55
N ALA A 611 30.56 18.48 -26.72
CA ALA A 611 31.27 19.11 -27.78
C ALA A 611 30.54 20.35 -28.28
N THR A 612 31.29 21.45 -28.53
CA THR A 612 30.76 22.69 -29.00
C THR A 612 31.03 22.89 -30.51
N LYS A 613 30.29 23.79 -31.14
CA LYS A 613 30.39 24.14 -32.52
C LYS A 613 31.78 24.59 -32.93
N SER A 614 32.49 25.32 -32.05
CA SER A 614 33.89 25.74 -32.23
C SER A 614 34.94 24.63 -32.06
N GLY A 615 34.49 23.37 -31.82
CA GLY A 615 35.36 22.20 -31.67
C GLY A 615 36.01 22.07 -30.29
N LEU A 616 35.48 22.69 -29.26
CA LEU A 616 35.87 22.42 -27.87
C LEU A 616 35.20 21.17 -27.38
N VAL A 617 35.91 20.37 -26.60
CA VAL A 617 35.39 19.15 -25.96
C VAL A 617 35.63 19.18 -24.46
N LYS A 618 34.75 18.57 -23.72
CA LYS A 618 34.78 18.55 -22.28
C LYS A 618 34.30 17.21 -21.75
N LYS A 619 35.10 16.56 -20.90
CA LYS A 619 34.75 15.33 -20.18
C LYS A 619 34.46 15.68 -18.71
N THR A 620 33.30 15.29 -18.21
CA THR A 620 32.86 15.52 -16.84
C THR A 620 32.25 14.24 -16.26
N PRO A 621 32.53 13.84 -15.02
CA PRO A 621 31.86 12.71 -14.38
C PRO A 621 30.35 12.85 -14.48
N LEU A 622 29.65 11.81 -14.90
CA LEU A 622 28.20 11.83 -15.15
C LEU A 622 27.42 12.18 -13.89
N GLU A 623 27.85 11.68 -12.74
CA GLU A 623 27.24 11.95 -11.43
C GLU A 623 27.15 13.47 -11.10
N MET A 624 28.08 14.28 -11.62
CA MET A 624 28.03 15.75 -11.40
C MET A 624 26.81 16.43 -12.03
N TYR A 625 26.08 15.76 -12.89
CA TYR A 625 24.84 16.23 -13.51
C TYR A 625 23.58 15.80 -12.76
N ASN A 626 23.71 14.97 -11.72
CA ASN A 626 22.61 14.57 -10.85
C ASN A 626 22.20 15.75 -9.96
N SER A 627 21.26 16.55 -10.43
CA SER A 627 20.80 17.74 -9.72
C SER A 627 19.28 17.83 -9.72
N PRO A 628 18.64 18.01 -8.57
CA PRO A 628 17.17 18.14 -8.47
C PRO A 628 16.63 19.51 -8.93
N ARG A 629 17.45 20.41 -9.44
CA ARG A 629 17.03 21.78 -9.80
C ARG A 629 16.21 21.79 -11.09
N SER A 630 14.94 22.17 -11.00
CA SER A 630 13.99 22.28 -12.10
C SER A 630 14.36 23.36 -13.13
N GLY A 631 15.07 24.39 -12.71
CA GLY A 631 15.52 25.49 -13.61
C GLY A 631 16.76 25.17 -14.44
N GLY A 632 17.15 23.89 -14.53
CA GLY A 632 18.34 23.46 -15.23
C GLY A 632 19.65 23.89 -14.57
N ILE A 633 20.75 23.30 -15.01
CA ILE A 633 22.10 23.61 -14.54
C ILE A 633 23.04 23.86 -15.71
N ILE A 634 24.11 24.61 -15.46
CA ILE A 634 25.16 24.80 -16.46
C ILE A 634 25.83 23.45 -16.73
N ALA A 635 25.83 23.02 -17.97
CA ALA A 635 26.51 21.84 -18.44
C ALA A 635 27.92 22.18 -18.95
N VAL A 636 28.06 23.30 -19.65
CA VAL A 636 29.31 23.81 -20.18
C VAL A 636 29.25 25.34 -20.24
N ASN A 637 30.33 26.04 -19.93
CA ASN A 637 30.42 27.48 -20.18
C ASN A 637 30.89 27.69 -21.64
N LEU A 638 30.00 28.25 -22.44
CA LEU A 638 30.29 28.57 -23.81
C LEU A 638 31.22 29.81 -23.87
N ARG A 639 32.18 29.80 -24.79
CA ARG A 639 33.06 30.93 -25.04
C ARG A 639 32.45 31.80 -26.09
N GLU A 640 32.80 33.09 -26.07
CA GLU A 640 32.49 34.01 -27.19
C GLU A 640 33.67 33.99 -28.16
N ASP A 641 33.39 34.14 -29.46
CA ASP A 641 34.37 34.35 -30.50
C ASP A 641 34.93 35.79 -30.49
N GLU A 642 35.82 36.10 -31.42
CA GLU A 642 36.45 37.43 -31.53
C GLU A 642 35.42 38.54 -31.87
N GLU A 643 34.25 38.19 -32.37
CA GLU A 643 33.14 39.09 -32.70
C GLU A 643 32.12 39.21 -31.59
N GLY A 644 32.32 38.48 -30.44
CA GLY A 644 31.41 38.48 -29.28
C GLY A 644 30.17 37.57 -29.44
N LYS A 645 30.19 36.68 -30.46
CA LYS A 645 29.12 35.71 -30.63
C LYS A 645 29.40 34.49 -29.76
N PRO A 646 28.44 34.06 -28.94
CA PRO A 646 28.58 32.87 -28.09
C PRO A 646 28.68 31.59 -28.94
N ASP A 647 29.55 30.66 -28.51
CA ASP A 647 29.63 29.31 -29.06
C ASP A 647 28.32 28.58 -28.79
N GLU A 648 28.03 27.48 -29.45
CA GLU A 648 26.86 26.66 -29.26
C GLU A 648 27.25 25.21 -28.92
N LEU A 649 26.49 24.57 -28.00
CA LEU A 649 26.61 23.13 -27.76
C LEU A 649 25.99 22.36 -28.94
N VAL A 650 26.72 21.38 -29.46
CA VAL A 650 26.29 20.60 -30.66
C VAL A 650 26.04 19.14 -30.28
N SER A 651 26.88 18.55 -29.47
CA SER A 651 26.77 17.12 -29.15
C SER A 651 27.06 16.81 -27.67
N ALA A 652 26.39 15.79 -27.18
CA ALA A 652 26.56 15.22 -25.86
C ALA A 652 26.57 13.69 -26.01
N GLN A 653 27.57 13.02 -25.46
CA GLN A 653 27.73 11.57 -25.53
C GLN A 653 28.19 11.00 -24.20
N LEU A 654 27.70 9.80 -23.87
CA LEU A 654 28.21 9.01 -22.75
C LEU A 654 29.51 8.33 -23.16
N ALA A 655 30.51 8.31 -22.28
CA ALA A 655 31.79 7.67 -22.54
C ALA A 655 32.45 7.13 -21.27
N ASN A 656 33.20 6.10 -21.40
CA ASN A 656 34.09 5.58 -20.37
C ASN A 656 35.54 6.07 -20.57
N ALA A 657 36.40 5.81 -19.61
CA ALA A 657 37.79 6.31 -19.62
C ALA A 657 38.63 5.83 -20.83
N ASP A 658 38.32 4.62 -21.30
CA ASP A 658 39.06 3.94 -22.36
C ASP A 658 38.44 4.08 -23.76
N ASP A 659 37.32 4.77 -23.87
CA ASP A 659 36.67 4.99 -25.18
C ASP A 659 37.44 5.96 -26.06
N ASP A 660 37.28 5.82 -27.37
CA ASP A 660 37.70 6.80 -28.35
C ASP A 660 36.54 7.80 -28.64
N LEU A 661 36.87 9.01 -28.97
CA LEU A 661 35.96 10.04 -29.46
C LEU A 661 36.25 10.34 -30.93
N LEU A 662 35.21 10.38 -31.72
CA LEU A 662 35.24 10.76 -33.13
C LEU A 662 34.51 12.07 -33.36
N LEU A 663 35.20 13.12 -33.77
CA LEU A 663 34.65 14.42 -34.11
C LEU A 663 34.64 14.56 -35.63
N VAL A 664 33.51 15.00 -36.19
CA VAL A 664 33.38 15.21 -37.64
C VAL A 664 32.92 16.67 -37.90
N SER A 665 33.62 17.36 -38.80
CA SER A 665 33.29 18.72 -39.22
C SER A 665 32.35 18.76 -40.45
N ARG A 666 31.69 19.90 -40.66
CA ARG A 666 30.79 20.11 -41.82
C ARG A 666 31.52 20.01 -43.16
N ASP A 667 32.75 20.47 -43.22
CA ASP A 667 33.59 20.36 -44.40
C ASP A 667 34.26 18.96 -44.60
N GLY A 668 33.81 17.99 -43.74
CA GLY A 668 34.20 16.60 -43.93
C GLY A 668 35.58 16.25 -43.45
N GLN A 669 36.05 16.80 -42.35
CA GLN A 669 37.21 16.37 -41.62
C GLN A 669 36.83 15.56 -40.43
N ALA A 670 37.60 14.55 -40.04
CA ALA A 670 37.38 13.76 -38.82
C ALA A 670 38.65 13.65 -37.97
N VAL A 671 38.48 13.80 -36.68
CA VAL A 671 39.53 13.58 -35.66
C VAL A 671 39.07 12.50 -34.71
N ARG A 672 39.86 11.42 -34.60
CA ARG A 672 39.68 10.37 -33.61
C ARG A 672 40.79 10.45 -32.55
N PHE A 673 40.43 10.46 -31.29
CA PHE A 673 41.38 10.45 -30.17
C PHE A 673 40.77 9.76 -28.93
N ALA A 674 41.64 9.20 -28.09
CA ALA A 674 41.23 8.49 -26.88
C ALA A 674 40.70 9.47 -25.81
N ALA A 675 39.63 9.12 -25.12
CA ALA A 675 39.09 9.87 -24.00
C ALA A 675 39.85 9.69 -22.68
N THR A 676 41.06 9.13 -22.70
CA THR A 676 41.92 8.92 -21.54
C THR A 676 42.24 10.23 -20.81
N ASP A 677 42.56 10.17 -19.54
CA ASP A 677 42.89 11.35 -18.74
C ASP A 677 44.11 12.14 -19.22
N GLU A 678 45.02 11.45 -19.92
CA GLU A 678 46.17 12.11 -20.58
C GLU A 678 45.72 13.02 -21.73
N GLN A 679 44.79 12.58 -22.54
CA GLN A 679 44.29 13.34 -23.71
C GLN A 679 43.15 14.31 -23.31
N LEU A 680 42.21 13.85 -22.46
CA LEU A 680 41.05 14.60 -22.04
C LEU A 680 40.78 14.37 -20.53
N ARG A 681 41.42 15.15 -19.67
CA ARG A 681 41.22 15.06 -18.24
C ARG A 681 39.80 15.42 -17.85
N PRO A 682 39.23 14.77 -16.82
CA PRO A 682 37.93 15.16 -16.27
C PRO A 682 37.92 16.59 -15.77
N MET A 683 36.84 17.32 -16.04
CA MET A 683 36.68 18.74 -15.69
C MET A 683 35.32 18.95 -15.00
N GLY A 684 35.22 20.03 -14.21
CA GLY A 684 33.98 20.40 -13.56
C GLY A 684 32.94 20.94 -14.54
N ARG A 685 31.65 20.92 -14.17
CA ARG A 685 30.50 21.32 -15.02
C ARG A 685 30.65 22.72 -15.62
N SER A 686 31.10 23.71 -14.87
CA SER A 686 31.18 25.12 -15.25
C SER A 686 32.47 25.50 -15.98
N THR A 687 33.11 24.56 -16.64
CA THR A 687 34.29 24.81 -17.48
C THR A 687 33.91 24.85 -18.96
N SER A 688 34.76 25.49 -19.80
CA SER A 688 34.51 25.61 -21.25
C SER A 688 35.10 24.48 -22.08
N GLY A 689 35.84 23.57 -21.46
CA GLY A 689 36.50 22.49 -22.17
C GLY A 689 37.85 22.89 -22.82
N VAL A 690 38.39 21.95 -23.62
CA VAL A 690 39.67 22.06 -24.34
C VAL A 690 39.45 21.79 -25.83
N ARG A 691 40.39 22.23 -26.68
CA ARG A 691 40.26 22.05 -28.12
C ARG A 691 40.37 20.58 -28.52
N GLY A 692 39.27 20.02 -29.04
CA GLY A 692 39.20 18.69 -29.61
C GLY A 692 39.61 18.65 -31.09
N MET A 693 39.15 19.60 -31.86
CA MET A 693 39.42 19.70 -33.28
C MET A 693 39.78 21.14 -33.67
N LYS A 694 40.62 21.32 -34.71
CA LYS A 694 40.93 22.60 -35.39
C LYS A 694 40.28 22.62 -36.75
N PHE A 695 39.74 23.75 -37.10
CA PHE A 695 39.07 23.99 -38.39
C PHE A 695 39.92 24.82 -39.33
N ARG A 696 39.56 24.79 -40.62
CA ARG A 696 40.07 25.67 -41.67
C ARG A 696 38.97 26.60 -42.09
N GLY A 697 39.23 27.92 -42.20
CA GLY A 697 38.21 28.89 -42.61
C GLY A 697 37.03 28.90 -41.61
N ASP A 698 35.85 28.93 -42.19
CA ASP A 698 34.58 28.99 -41.43
C ASP A 698 33.95 27.62 -41.14
N ASP A 699 34.75 26.52 -41.23
CA ASP A 699 34.28 25.16 -40.90
C ASP A 699 33.93 25.03 -39.39
N GLU A 700 32.96 24.22 -39.11
CA GLU A 700 32.44 24.02 -37.77
C GLU A 700 32.22 22.52 -37.44
N LEU A 701 32.11 22.19 -36.17
CA LEU A 701 31.80 20.82 -35.75
C LEU A 701 30.35 20.46 -36.16
N LEU A 702 30.19 19.32 -36.80
CA LEU A 702 28.89 18.75 -37.16
C LEU A 702 28.38 17.82 -36.06
N THR A 703 29.23 16.91 -35.62
CA THR A 703 28.85 15.91 -34.61
C THR A 703 30.07 15.35 -33.86
N MET A 704 29.84 14.73 -32.73
CA MET A 704 30.78 13.90 -32.01
C MET A 704 30.09 12.57 -31.66
N ASP A 705 30.80 11.45 -31.86
CA ASP A 705 30.30 10.12 -31.55
C ASP A 705 31.39 9.26 -30.88
N VAL A 706 31.01 8.13 -30.26
CA VAL A 706 31.91 7.17 -29.61
C VAL A 706 32.01 5.92 -30.48
N PRO A 707 33.09 5.75 -31.24
CA PRO A 707 33.26 4.59 -32.13
C PRO A 707 33.57 3.31 -31.34
N ARG A 708 33.05 2.19 -31.83
CA ARG A 708 33.31 0.84 -31.32
C ARG A 708 34.07 0.00 -32.38
N GLU A 709 34.73 -1.06 -31.95
CA GLU A 709 35.32 -2.02 -32.92
C GLU A 709 34.23 -2.65 -33.78
N GLY A 710 34.48 -2.76 -35.10
CA GLY A 710 33.55 -3.35 -36.05
C GLY A 710 32.44 -2.41 -36.54
N THR A 711 32.42 -1.16 -36.08
CA THR A 711 31.47 -0.15 -36.58
C THR A 711 32.01 0.63 -37.77
N ASP A 712 31.13 1.29 -38.51
CA ASP A 712 31.45 2.14 -39.64
C ASP A 712 31.00 3.60 -39.37
N LEU A 713 31.73 4.56 -39.91
CA LEU A 713 31.27 5.94 -40.03
C LEU A 713 30.42 6.10 -41.29
N LEU A 714 29.13 6.34 -41.10
CA LEU A 714 28.18 6.72 -42.15
C LEU A 714 28.10 8.25 -42.21
N ILE A 715 28.38 8.83 -43.36
CA ILE A 715 28.19 10.25 -43.64
C ILE A 715 27.10 10.41 -44.69
N VAL A 716 26.26 11.46 -44.54
CA VAL A 716 25.14 11.74 -45.43
C VAL A 716 25.14 13.22 -45.82
N THR A 717 24.86 13.51 -47.10
CA THR A 717 24.76 14.87 -47.62
C THR A 717 23.30 15.31 -47.79
N ASP A 718 23.06 16.61 -47.82
CA ASP A 718 21.74 17.22 -48.02
C ASP A 718 21.05 16.80 -49.34
N SER A 719 21.83 16.42 -50.34
CA SER A 719 21.35 15.94 -51.64
C SER A 719 21.12 14.42 -51.69
N GLY A 720 21.26 13.72 -50.55
CA GLY A 720 20.92 12.31 -50.42
C GLY A 720 22.02 11.33 -50.82
N TYR A 721 23.24 11.76 -50.91
CA TYR A 721 24.38 10.86 -51.06
C TYR A 721 24.89 10.41 -49.66
N ALA A 722 25.25 9.14 -49.54
CA ALA A 722 25.86 8.61 -48.33
C ALA A 722 27.10 7.79 -48.64
N LYS A 723 27.94 7.67 -47.64
CA LYS A 723 29.17 6.87 -47.68
C LYS A 723 29.40 6.23 -46.33
N ARG A 724 29.73 4.94 -46.33
CA ARG A 724 30.09 4.17 -45.15
C ARG A 724 31.58 3.84 -45.21
N THR A 725 32.29 4.03 -44.09
CA THR A 725 33.74 3.81 -44.02
C THR A 725 34.06 3.12 -42.70
N PRO A 726 34.76 1.96 -42.71
CA PRO A 726 35.18 1.29 -41.45
C PRO A 726 35.95 2.23 -40.54
N ILE A 727 35.64 2.09 -39.21
CA ILE A 727 36.22 3.00 -38.20
C ILE A 727 37.74 2.89 -38.11
N GLU A 728 38.31 1.74 -38.50
CA GLU A 728 39.73 1.45 -38.51
C GLU A 728 40.47 2.34 -39.55
N GLU A 729 39.81 2.81 -40.56
CA GLU A 729 40.33 3.79 -41.53
C GLU A 729 40.63 5.18 -40.90
N TYR A 730 40.11 5.43 -39.69
CA TYR A 730 40.34 6.67 -38.93
C TYR A 730 41.35 6.43 -37.82
N PRO A 731 42.65 6.80 -38.02
CA PRO A 731 43.69 6.53 -37.03
C PRO A 731 43.45 7.38 -35.79
N THR A 732 43.58 6.74 -34.60
CA THR A 732 43.59 7.43 -33.30
C THR A 732 44.81 8.36 -33.23
N LYS A 733 44.62 9.65 -33.03
CA LYS A 733 45.64 10.70 -32.96
C LYS A 733 45.41 11.58 -31.70
N GLY A 734 46.32 12.50 -31.46
CA GLY A 734 46.12 13.50 -30.42
C GLY A 734 45.02 14.49 -30.78
N ARG A 735 44.30 14.97 -29.77
CA ARG A 735 43.26 16.01 -29.91
C ARG A 735 43.81 17.33 -30.44
N GLY A 736 42.94 18.20 -30.96
CA GLY A 736 43.32 19.55 -31.40
C GLY A 736 44.05 19.58 -32.76
N THR A 737 43.95 18.54 -33.56
CA THR A 737 44.42 18.47 -34.96
C THR A 737 43.32 18.82 -35.94
N MET A 738 43.67 18.97 -37.23
CA MET A 738 42.69 19.16 -38.29
C MET A 738 42.07 17.84 -38.78
N GLY A 739 42.56 16.70 -38.33
CA GLY A 739 42.07 15.38 -38.67
C GLY A 739 42.41 14.91 -40.08
N VAL A 740 41.57 14.00 -40.58
CA VAL A 740 41.67 13.36 -41.88
C VAL A 740 40.31 13.53 -42.60
N ARG A 741 40.32 13.51 -43.93
CA ARG A 741 39.11 13.64 -44.74
C ARG A 741 38.23 12.39 -44.56
N VAL A 742 36.89 12.58 -44.39
CA VAL A 742 35.89 11.53 -44.36
C VAL A 742 35.43 11.06 -45.72
N GLY A 743 35.54 11.94 -46.75
CA GLY A 743 35.15 11.67 -48.12
C GLY A 743 35.64 12.74 -49.08
N ARG A 744 35.45 12.50 -50.37
CA ARG A 744 35.61 13.52 -51.41
C ARG A 744 34.26 14.20 -51.61
N LEU A 745 34.04 15.31 -50.89
CA LEU A 745 32.86 16.16 -51.05
C LEU A 745 33.01 17.00 -52.31
N VAL A 746 32.00 17.05 -53.12
CA VAL A 746 31.86 17.90 -54.31
C VAL A 746 30.56 18.68 -54.28
N GLU A 747 30.58 19.94 -54.72
CA GLU A 747 29.41 20.82 -54.62
C GLU A 747 28.13 20.22 -55.23
N GLU A 748 28.26 19.44 -56.29
CA GLU A 748 27.16 18.78 -57.01
C GLU A 748 26.43 17.71 -56.15
N ARG A 749 27.04 17.25 -55.06
CA ARG A 749 26.48 16.23 -54.15
C ARG A 749 26.06 16.79 -52.80
N GLY A 750 26.10 18.10 -52.66
CA GLY A 750 25.68 18.79 -51.45
C GLY A 750 26.68 18.75 -50.27
N GLY A 751 26.34 19.46 -49.21
CA GLY A 751 27.12 19.52 -47.97
C GLY A 751 26.75 18.41 -46.98
N LEU A 752 27.63 18.14 -46.02
CA LEU A 752 27.34 17.17 -44.98
C LEU A 752 26.24 17.67 -44.03
N VAL A 753 25.25 16.84 -43.81
CA VAL A 753 24.14 17.10 -42.86
C VAL A 753 24.10 16.09 -41.71
N GLY A 754 24.74 14.93 -41.86
CA GLY A 754 24.80 13.92 -40.83
C GLY A 754 26.07 13.08 -40.92
N ALA A 755 26.56 12.69 -39.77
CA ALA A 755 27.64 11.71 -39.60
C ALA A 755 27.35 10.87 -38.33
N LEU A 756 27.22 9.57 -38.47
CA LEU A 756 26.87 8.64 -37.41
C LEU A 756 27.83 7.45 -37.42
N VAL A 757 28.22 6.98 -36.26
CA VAL A 757 28.86 5.68 -36.11
C VAL A 757 27.76 4.62 -36.08
N VAL A 758 27.77 3.72 -37.06
CA VAL A 758 26.68 2.73 -37.23
C VAL A 758 27.21 1.32 -37.26
N ASP A 759 26.40 0.39 -36.79
CA ASP A 759 26.64 -1.04 -37.02
C ASP A 759 26.34 -1.40 -38.47
N PRO A 760 26.99 -2.41 -39.07
CA PRO A 760 26.87 -2.71 -40.50
C PRO A 760 25.45 -2.97 -41.00
N GLU A 761 24.55 -3.45 -40.14
CA GLU A 761 23.17 -3.82 -40.46
C GLU A 761 22.12 -2.89 -39.81
N GLU A 762 22.55 -1.77 -39.25
CA GLU A 762 21.67 -0.84 -38.55
C GLU A 762 20.74 -0.07 -39.50
N ASP A 763 19.49 0.12 -39.07
CA ASP A 763 18.51 0.92 -39.77
C ASP A 763 18.64 2.42 -39.44
N ILE A 764 18.61 3.23 -40.47
CA ILE A 764 18.82 4.67 -40.38
C ILE A 764 17.56 5.39 -40.83
N MET A 765 17.14 6.39 -40.06
CA MET A 765 16.07 7.30 -40.40
C MET A 765 16.64 8.58 -41.01
N VAL A 766 16.24 8.88 -42.24
CA VAL A 766 16.61 10.10 -42.96
C VAL A 766 15.41 11.05 -42.91
N ILE A 767 15.66 12.28 -42.54
CA ILE A 767 14.63 13.31 -42.33
C ILE A 767 14.82 14.38 -43.39
N THR A 768 13.76 14.68 -44.15
CA THR A 768 13.78 15.73 -45.18
C THR A 768 13.15 17.03 -44.67
N GLU A 769 13.47 18.17 -45.32
CA GLU A 769 12.94 19.48 -44.99
C GLU A 769 11.40 19.52 -45.10
N SER A 770 10.81 18.74 -45.98
CA SER A 770 9.37 18.57 -46.09
C SER A 770 8.73 17.73 -44.99
N GLY A 771 9.51 17.24 -44.01
CA GLY A 771 9.05 16.42 -42.89
C GLY A 771 8.79 14.96 -43.24
N LYS A 772 9.32 14.45 -44.36
CA LYS A 772 9.26 13.02 -44.67
C LYS A 772 10.35 12.26 -43.91
N LEU A 773 9.97 11.13 -43.38
CA LEU A 773 10.85 10.16 -42.75
C LEU A 773 11.07 8.98 -43.70
N VAL A 774 12.31 8.71 -44.07
CA VAL A 774 12.68 7.59 -44.93
C VAL A 774 13.61 6.67 -44.18
N GLN A 775 13.20 5.41 -44.01
CA GLN A 775 14.01 4.37 -43.39
C GLN A 775 14.90 3.72 -44.44
N VAL A 776 16.18 3.63 -44.17
CA VAL A 776 17.18 3.05 -45.06
C VAL A 776 18.15 2.21 -44.21
N ASN A 777 18.54 1.03 -44.68
CA ASN A 777 19.48 0.19 -43.93
C ASN A 777 20.93 0.58 -44.26
N ALA A 778 21.79 0.61 -43.23
CA ALA A 778 23.21 0.93 -43.42
C ALA A 778 23.92 -0.04 -44.39
N SER A 779 23.49 -1.29 -44.49
CA SER A 779 24.01 -2.30 -45.41
C SER A 779 23.81 -1.96 -46.90
N ASP A 780 22.86 -1.10 -47.22
CA ASP A 780 22.61 -0.63 -48.59
C ASP A 780 23.79 0.21 -49.11
N VAL A 781 24.61 0.75 -48.22
CA VAL A 781 25.83 1.50 -48.54
C VAL A 781 27.04 0.62 -48.31
N ARG A 782 27.70 0.19 -49.39
CA ARG A 782 28.92 -0.63 -49.29
C ARG A 782 30.05 0.12 -48.58
N PRO A 783 30.77 -0.53 -47.63
CA PRO A 783 31.92 0.09 -47.01
C PRO A 783 33.01 0.42 -48.06
N THR A 784 33.58 1.61 -47.95
CA THR A 784 34.56 2.13 -48.87
C THR A 784 35.66 2.89 -48.14
N ALA A 785 36.85 2.96 -48.74
CA ALA A 785 37.97 3.74 -48.18
C ALA A 785 37.66 5.24 -48.11
N ARG A 786 38.32 5.95 -47.20
CA ARG A 786 38.07 7.37 -46.89
C ARG A 786 37.97 8.32 -48.06
N ASN A 787 38.85 8.21 -49.08
CA ASN A 787 38.96 9.15 -50.18
C ASN A 787 38.01 8.88 -51.36
N THR A 788 36.90 8.19 -51.15
CA THR A 788 35.90 7.90 -52.16
C THR A 788 34.74 8.87 -52.09
N MET A 789 33.95 8.93 -53.18
CA MET A 789 32.67 9.65 -53.23
C MET A 789 31.54 8.72 -52.74
N GLY A 790 30.53 9.23 -52.09
CA GLY A 790 29.34 8.49 -51.69
C GLY A 790 28.46 7.98 -52.85
N VAL A 791 27.50 7.14 -52.53
CA VAL A 791 26.44 6.61 -53.39
C VAL A 791 25.10 7.28 -53.08
N ILE A 792 24.13 7.18 -53.97
CA ILE A 792 22.78 7.64 -53.68
C ILE A 792 22.20 6.72 -52.58
N PHE A 793 21.80 7.28 -51.46
CA PHE A 793 21.27 6.61 -50.32
C PHE A 793 19.76 6.86 -50.10
N ALA A 794 19.38 8.12 -50.20
CA ALA A 794 17.99 8.54 -50.21
C ALA A 794 17.78 9.58 -51.31
N ARG A 795 16.62 9.58 -51.97
CA ARG A 795 16.30 10.59 -53.01
C ARG A 795 15.25 11.53 -52.43
N PRO A 796 15.63 12.76 -52.05
CA PRO A 796 14.65 13.78 -51.71
C PRO A 796 13.85 14.15 -52.97
N ASP A 797 12.61 14.63 -52.81
CA ASP A 797 11.80 15.13 -53.95
C ASP A 797 12.43 16.38 -54.57
N GLU A 798 11.94 16.77 -55.79
CA GLU A 798 12.35 18.02 -56.41
C GLU A 798 12.06 19.21 -55.49
N ASN A 799 13.07 19.98 -55.11
CA ASN A 799 13.08 21.08 -54.13
C ASN A 799 12.99 20.67 -52.63
N ASP A 800 13.24 19.41 -52.31
CA ASP A 800 13.41 18.95 -50.93
C ASP A 800 14.88 18.62 -50.68
N ARG A 801 15.30 18.63 -49.40
CA ARG A 801 16.67 18.26 -49.03
C ARG A 801 16.66 17.49 -47.70
N ILE A 802 17.65 16.68 -47.48
CA ILE A 802 17.88 16.01 -46.22
C ILE A 802 18.42 17.04 -45.22
N ILE A 803 17.84 17.06 -44.01
CA ILE A 803 18.20 17.99 -42.94
C ILE A 803 18.79 17.31 -41.73
N ALA A 804 18.45 16.04 -41.50
CA ALA A 804 18.96 15.27 -40.39
C ALA A 804 18.95 13.77 -40.69
N VAL A 805 19.80 13.07 -39.98
CA VAL A 805 19.91 11.60 -40.02
C VAL A 805 20.02 11.10 -38.56
N THR A 806 19.24 10.08 -38.24
CA THR A 806 19.26 9.48 -36.90
C THR A 806 19.13 7.96 -37.00
N ARG A 807 19.47 7.23 -35.93
CA ARG A 807 19.26 5.77 -35.83
C ARG A 807 17.77 5.45 -35.78
N ASN A 808 17.38 4.31 -36.35
CA ASN A 808 16.01 3.82 -36.21
C ASN A 808 15.89 2.94 -34.97
N PRO A 809 15.06 3.30 -34.01
CA PRO A 809 14.90 2.55 -32.75
C PRO A 809 14.06 1.26 -32.87
N GLU A 810 13.42 1.00 -34.05
CA GLU A 810 12.49 -0.15 -34.19
C GLU A 810 13.21 -1.51 -34.06
N ARG A 811 14.50 -1.58 -34.36
CA ARG A 811 15.28 -2.82 -34.30
C ARG A 811 15.75 -3.17 -32.88
N ASP A 812 16.02 -2.18 -32.04
CA ASP A 812 16.37 -2.36 -30.65
C ASP A 812 15.22 -3.02 -29.86
N ILE A 813 13.97 -2.78 -30.30
CA ILE A 813 12.76 -3.39 -29.73
C ILE A 813 12.67 -4.89 -30.06
N ASP A 814 13.02 -5.28 -31.30
CA ASP A 814 12.95 -6.67 -31.78
C ASP A 814 14.06 -7.54 -31.20
N GLU A 815 15.22 -6.97 -30.84
CA GLU A 815 16.36 -7.69 -30.26
C GLU A 815 16.18 -7.92 -28.76
N GLU A 816 15.70 -6.97 -27.99
CA GLU A 816 15.40 -7.13 -26.55
C GLU A 816 14.26 -8.15 -26.30
N GLU A 817 13.22 -8.21 -27.17
CA GLU A 817 12.18 -9.24 -27.05
C GLU A 817 12.67 -10.64 -27.42
N SER A 818 13.67 -10.76 -28.29
CA SER A 818 14.23 -12.08 -28.62
C SER A 818 15.11 -12.62 -27.50
N GLU A 819 15.74 -11.76 -26.70
CA GLU A 819 16.51 -12.15 -25.52
C GLU A 819 15.59 -12.49 -24.34
N ASP A 820 14.51 -11.75 -24.12
CA ASP A 820 13.50 -12.03 -23.07
C ASP A 820 12.68 -13.29 -23.39
N ALA A 821 12.35 -13.56 -24.66
CA ALA A 821 11.68 -14.77 -25.09
C ALA A 821 12.59 -16.02 -24.94
N GLN A 822 13.90 -15.87 -25.16
CA GLN A 822 14.88 -16.95 -24.93
C GLN A 822 15.16 -17.19 -23.45
N ALA A 823 15.09 -16.15 -22.61
CA ALA A 823 15.21 -16.26 -21.15
C ALA A 823 13.99 -16.93 -20.52
N GLN A 824 12.78 -16.72 -21.05
CA GLN A 824 11.55 -17.38 -20.59
C GLN A 824 11.45 -18.85 -21.06
N ASP A 825 11.95 -19.19 -22.24
CA ASP A 825 11.95 -20.57 -22.73
C ASP A 825 12.98 -21.46 -22.01
N ASN A 826 14.11 -20.89 -21.59
CA ASN A 826 15.11 -21.57 -20.75
C ASN A 826 14.67 -21.78 -19.29
N SER A 827 13.72 -20.98 -18.79
CA SER A 827 13.16 -21.14 -17.44
C SER A 827 12.02 -22.18 -17.39
N SER A 828 11.39 -22.50 -18.53
CA SER A 828 10.32 -23.49 -18.63
C SER A 828 10.83 -24.93 -18.92
N GLN A 829 12.09 -25.08 -19.31
CA GLN A 829 12.67 -26.42 -19.57
C GLN A 829 13.38 -27.08 -18.39
N SER A 830 13.45 -26.44 -17.23
CA SER A 830 14.13 -26.99 -16.04
C SER A 830 13.24 -27.64 -14.98
N ASN A 831 11.95 -27.84 -15.24
CA ASN A 831 10.99 -28.41 -14.26
C ASN A 831 10.13 -29.55 -14.81
N ASP A 832 10.72 -30.52 -15.55
CA ASP A 832 10.00 -31.74 -15.88
C ASP A 832 10.96 -32.95 -15.94
N GLU A 833 11.38 -33.40 -14.76
CA GLU A 833 11.87 -34.77 -14.56
C GLU A 833 11.50 -35.23 -13.14
N THR A 834 10.38 -35.92 -13.02
CA THR A 834 10.17 -36.95 -11.98
C THR A 834 9.32 -38.12 -12.57
N PRO A 835 9.64 -39.36 -12.26
CA PRO A 835 9.22 -40.51 -13.07
C PRO A 835 7.84 -41.07 -12.72
N ALA A 836 7.18 -41.61 -13.73
CA ALA A 836 5.94 -42.34 -13.64
C ALA A 836 6.07 -43.67 -12.89
N GLU A 837 5.19 -43.93 -11.94
CA GLU A 837 4.85 -45.30 -11.51
C GLU A 837 3.44 -45.66 -11.98
N ASP A 838 3.38 -46.76 -12.66
CA ASP A 838 2.19 -47.50 -13.15
C ASP A 838 1.28 -47.91 -11.99
N VAL A 839 -0.01 -47.69 -12.11
CA VAL A 839 -1.03 -48.65 -11.64
C VAL A 839 -2.27 -48.61 -12.55
N ALA A 840 -2.67 -49.81 -12.95
CA ALA A 840 -3.67 -50.22 -13.92
C ALA A 840 -5.12 -49.87 -13.55
N SER A 841 -5.87 -49.78 -14.63
CA SER A 841 -7.31 -49.87 -14.85
C SER A 841 -8.14 -50.73 -13.90
N GLU A 842 -9.36 -50.26 -13.60
CA GLU A 842 -10.59 -51.08 -13.73
C GLU A 842 -11.80 -50.15 -13.96
N HIS A 843 -12.56 -50.54 -14.94
CA HIS A 843 -13.91 -50.08 -15.30
C HIS A 843 -14.93 -50.35 -14.19
N ASP A 844 -15.91 -49.52 -14.00
CA ASP A 844 -17.31 -49.99 -14.15
C ASP A 844 -18.30 -48.82 -14.30
N ASP A 845 -19.32 -49.17 -15.05
CA ASP A 845 -20.43 -48.43 -15.59
C ASP A 845 -21.51 -48.05 -14.53
N SER A 846 -22.27 -47.06 -14.89
CA SER A 846 -23.74 -46.99 -14.87
C SER A 846 -24.42 -45.83 -14.18
N GLN A 847 -25.07 -45.07 -15.04
CA GLN A 847 -26.47 -44.57 -15.02
C GLN A 847 -26.96 -43.55 -13.98
N GLU A 848 -27.32 -42.42 -14.56
CA GLU A 848 -28.63 -41.75 -14.52
C GLU A 848 -29.54 -41.96 -13.31
N VAL A 849 -30.07 -40.89 -12.75
CA VAL A 849 -31.48 -40.43 -12.86
C VAL A 849 -31.70 -39.16 -12.05
N GLN A 850 -32.38 -38.20 -12.68
CA GLN A 850 -33.15 -37.04 -12.29
C GLN A 850 -33.84 -37.11 -10.90
N GLU A 851 -33.79 -36.00 -10.11
CA GLU A 851 -34.87 -35.05 -9.86
C GLU A 851 -34.31 -33.76 -9.25
#